data_1d62a79d5bda2062550c61a4a7f3fdbb
#
_entry.id   1d62a79d5bda2062550c61a4a7f3fdbb
#
_cell.length_a   1.000
_cell.length_b   1.000
_cell.length_c   1.000
_cell.angle_alpha   90.00
_cell.angle_beta   90.00
_cell.angle_gamma   90.00
#
_symmetry.space_group_name_H-M   'P 1'
#
loop_
_entity.id
_entity.type
_entity.pdbx_description
1 polymer ?
#
loop_
_entity_poly.entity_id
_entity_poly.type
_entity_poly.pdbx_seq_one_letter_code
_entity_poly.pdbx_strand_id
1 'polypeptide(L)'
;KVVDAENNASLSNVIVMLKNSQGSIIKYTQTDNDGLFSLNVSDEMASSCNISFSLMSYKTKSYALNGKKQEFNVCLEQTSIHIKEVVVKARRIGEQGDTLIYNVAGFATEQDKSIGDVLKKMPGINVDKEGKIKYNGVDINKFYIEGKDLLEGRYGIATKGISYRDVGRVEVMENHQPIKVMAGFSFSDQAAINLKLKDQAKAQWVGSFEAEGGYAGSKNVLWNSVLFGMLIKKNIQNITTLKSNNTGVNIGNDIQNFYSNAWNENSTMMGLRNYINISPKKISNLEKERTLFNRSHLISTSQLWETSKKLQVKTQVDYLNNREVDNNWLKTVYFLPDGARVISEDELGVSRQNHLGGRIMLEANKDNFYLNHVLSTNIQWNDVDLQTGGSYPNRQSAWMPSYQLGSHLQWMQRLGKKLITFTSNNQLCSRPQHLDVVQNEKRLYQSTDTKVLYTNESASYSLALNKFVLTLKGGMAGLLRSMDSKLEGVSLPSNQVVNDITSNYLQLYVAPQLEYGIGRWDFMLNVPANYYHWNLGGGLQSKNDILFSPQLVVRWNVNSRLNVSVSGQVSSQGYDVGNYYNSLILTDYRTLKSGYETYDTSVGKSIIGNIYYKRSLEEFFANLSIFRFWNSSPYQSEQCFVDDFLLYSYREQPVSSDSWFFMGNVSKGIDFIRGIATFKANYGLSDISLIAENKLVSYRSSSSNMSMDVYGQPFTWLDWFYQISYGFSSLESDIQEKEVLDNWQHTFKLNIIPHKNVIFTLSGEYYRNEMSKNVYKDLLMADTKLTYKWKDFELYIKVRNLFNSKEYGYNVHNELTSISCLQRIRGREFLIGFNWKK
;
A
#
# COMPACT_ATOMS: atom_id res chain seq x y z
N LYS A 1 -16.99 64.53 -37.73
CA LYS A 1 -17.12 63.38 -38.61
C LYS A 1 -16.01 62.40 -38.33
N VAL A 2 -16.30 61.07 -38.39
CA VAL A 2 -15.29 60.02 -38.22
C VAL A 2 -15.19 59.17 -39.47
N VAL A 3 -13.95 58.94 -39.94
CA VAL A 3 -13.67 58.26 -41.22
C VAL A 3 -12.55 57.23 -40.99
N ASP A 4 -12.44 56.23 -41.85
CA ASP A 4 -11.33 55.29 -41.90
C ASP A 4 -10.10 56.04 -42.48
N ALA A 5 -8.93 55.78 -41.88
CA ALA A 5 -7.71 56.48 -42.23
C ALA A 5 -7.10 56.02 -43.56
N GLU A 6 -7.44 54.84 -44.09
CA GLU A 6 -6.86 54.30 -45.30
C GLU A 6 -7.71 54.68 -46.58
N ASN A 7 -9.05 54.59 -46.44
CA ASN A 7 -9.92 54.71 -47.58
C ASN A 7 -10.89 55.89 -47.48
N ASN A 8 -10.81 56.72 -46.43
CA ASN A 8 -11.69 57.86 -46.13
C ASN A 8 -13.21 57.50 -46.05
N ALA A 9 -13.55 56.23 -45.93
CA ALA A 9 -14.94 55.80 -45.78
C ALA A 9 -15.51 56.28 -44.46
N SER A 10 -16.77 56.68 -44.43
CA SER A 10 -17.47 57.08 -43.20
C SER A 10 -17.64 55.92 -42.28
N LEU A 11 -17.30 56.10 -41.03
CA LEU A 11 -17.39 55.02 -39.97
C LEU A 11 -18.66 55.24 -39.14
N SER A 12 -19.62 54.33 -39.29
CA SER A 12 -20.81 54.28 -38.46
C SER A 12 -20.56 53.51 -37.13
N ASN A 13 -21.41 53.76 -36.12
CA ASN A 13 -21.36 53.14 -34.83
C ASN A 13 -20.01 53.30 -34.02
N VAL A 14 -19.26 54.34 -34.38
CA VAL A 14 -18.10 54.72 -33.55
C VAL A 14 -18.62 55.29 -32.25
N ILE A 15 -18.21 54.69 -31.11
CA ILE A 15 -18.56 55.14 -29.79
C ILE A 15 -17.71 56.38 -29.47
N VAL A 16 -18.39 57.56 -29.37
CA VAL A 16 -17.77 58.82 -28.98
C VAL A 16 -18.03 59.09 -27.53
N MET A 17 -16.99 59.03 -26.69
CA MET A 17 -17.11 59.09 -25.23
C MET A 17 -16.44 60.36 -24.72
N LEU A 18 -17.14 61.09 -23.85
CA LEU A 18 -16.59 62.15 -23.02
C LEU A 18 -16.08 61.56 -21.70
N LYS A 19 -14.78 61.69 -21.42
CA LYS A 19 -14.11 61.16 -20.27
C LYS A 19 -13.53 62.30 -19.37
N ASN A 20 -13.68 62.17 -18.08
CA ASN A 20 -13.05 63.09 -17.13
C ASN A 20 -11.52 62.82 -17.03
N SER A 21 -10.81 63.62 -16.24
CA SER A 21 -9.36 63.47 -15.98
C SER A 21 -8.98 62.13 -15.35
N GLN A 22 -9.94 61.43 -14.73
CA GLN A 22 -9.73 60.11 -14.13
C GLN A 22 -10.06 58.97 -15.10
N GLY A 23 -10.43 59.24 -16.38
CA GLY A 23 -10.75 58.23 -17.38
C GLY A 23 -12.20 57.69 -17.34
N SER A 24 -13.02 58.15 -16.40
CA SER A 24 -14.44 57.76 -16.30
C SER A 24 -15.30 58.41 -17.38
N ILE A 25 -16.21 57.61 -17.99
CA ILE A 25 -17.11 58.10 -19.02
C ILE A 25 -18.24 58.93 -18.39
N ILE A 26 -18.37 60.17 -18.77
CA ILE A 26 -19.42 61.10 -18.32
C ILE A 26 -20.61 61.06 -19.23
N LYS A 27 -20.36 61.05 -20.56
CA LYS A 27 -21.39 61.09 -21.62
C LYS A 27 -20.88 60.36 -22.84
N TYR A 28 -21.78 59.80 -23.64
CA TYR A 28 -21.39 59.17 -24.92
C TYR A 28 -22.48 59.37 -25.98
N THR A 29 -22.08 59.22 -27.21
CA THR A 29 -22.95 59.15 -28.44
C THR A 29 -22.31 58.20 -29.43
N GLN A 30 -22.97 57.91 -30.50
CA GLN A 30 -22.44 57.07 -31.60
C GLN A 30 -22.55 57.85 -32.91
N THR A 31 -21.66 57.55 -33.90
CA THR A 31 -21.75 58.08 -35.26
C THR A 31 -22.87 57.38 -36.02
N ASP A 32 -23.56 58.16 -36.86
CA ASP A 32 -24.52 57.64 -37.81
C ASP A 32 -23.85 57.01 -39.07
N ASN A 33 -24.65 56.62 -40.07
CA ASN A 33 -24.18 55.99 -41.31
C ASN A 33 -23.25 56.89 -42.16
N ASP A 34 -23.29 58.19 -41.96
CA ASP A 34 -22.41 59.15 -42.62
C ASP A 34 -21.16 59.52 -41.77
N GLY A 35 -21.01 58.82 -40.68
CA GLY A 35 -19.91 59.05 -39.78
C GLY A 35 -20.04 60.32 -38.94
N LEU A 36 -21.23 60.91 -38.90
CA LEU A 36 -21.48 62.17 -38.19
C LEU A 36 -21.92 61.87 -36.72
N PHE A 37 -21.54 62.72 -35.80
CA PHE A 37 -21.97 62.65 -34.40
C PHE A 37 -22.24 64.09 -33.88
N SER A 38 -23.02 64.14 -32.81
CA SER A 38 -23.22 65.34 -32.01
C SER A 38 -23.30 65.02 -30.56
N LEU A 39 -22.55 65.76 -29.75
CA LEU A 39 -22.53 65.59 -28.30
C LEU A 39 -22.60 66.94 -27.61
N ASN A 40 -23.70 67.25 -26.95
CA ASN A 40 -23.86 68.44 -26.18
C ASN A 40 -23.13 68.35 -24.84
N VAL A 41 -22.17 69.31 -24.66
CA VAL A 41 -21.32 69.35 -23.44
C VAL A 41 -21.44 70.79 -22.92
N SER A 42 -21.57 70.98 -21.60
CA SER A 42 -21.56 72.30 -20.98
C SER A 42 -20.13 72.86 -20.93
N ASP A 43 -19.98 74.18 -21.00
CA ASP A 43 -18.68 74.88 -21.03
C ASP A 43 -17.78 74.53 -19.84
N GLU A 44 -18.39 74.29 -18.67
CA GLU A 44 -17.66 73.86 -17.46
C GLU A 44 -17.06 72.46 -17.57
N MET A 45 -17.75 71.53 -18.23
CA MET A 45 -17.27 70.18 -18.47
C MET A 45 -16.26 70.13 -19.64
N ALA A 46 -16.37 71.04 -20.60
CA ALA A 46 -15.52 71.09 -21.80
C ALA A 46 -14.05 71.38 -21.46
N SER A 47 -13.79 72.12 -20.41
CA SER A 47 -12.43 72.52 -20.03
C SER A 47 -11.63 71.46 -19.23
N SER A 48 -12.27 70.39 -18.78
CA SER A 48 -11.64 69.35 -17.93
C SER A 48 -11.77 67.91 -18.46
N CYS A 49 -12.35 67.75 -19.70
CA CYS A 49 -12.65 66.45 -20.26
C CYS A 49 -11.93 66.18 -21.57
N ASN A 50 -11.75 64.91 -21.85
CA ASN A 50 -11.25 64.39 -23.13
C ASN A 50 -12.37 63.70 -23.90
N ILE A 51 -12.44 63.93 -25.22
CA ILE A 51 -13.32 63.18 -26.11
C ILE A 51 -12.56 62.01 -26.72
N SER A 52 -13.11 60.81 -26.68
CA SER A 52 -12.47 59.56 -27.12
C SER A 52 -13.34 58.84 -28.12
N PHE A 53 -12.76 58.43 -29.21
CA PHE A 53 -13.39 57.75 -30.35
C PHE A 53 -12.93 56.27 -30.36
N SER A 54 -13.87 55.35 -30.27
CA SER A 54 -13.59 53.92 -30.19
C SER A 54 -14.51 53.13 -31.10
N LEU A 55 -13.91 52.29 -31.93
CA LEU A 55 -14.62 51.32 -32.78
C LEU A 55 -13.84 50.00 -32.74
N MET A 56 -14.56 48.88 -32.74
CA MET A 56 -13.94 47.54 -32.77
C MET A 56 -13.08 47.40 -34.00
N SER A 57 -11.87 46.87 -33.87
CA SER A 57 -10.84 46.74 -34.90
C SER A 57 -10.17 48.06 -35.33
N TYR A 58 -10.35 49.15 -34.58
CA TYR A 58 -9.67 50.45 -34.80
C TYR A 58 -8.95 50.91 -33.55
N LYS A 59 -7.84 51.64 -33.73
CA LYS A 59 -7.14 52.30 -32.62
C LYS A 59 -7.99 53.42 -32.03
N THR A 60 -8.22 53.40 -30.73
CA THR A 60 -8.89 54.46 -30.03
C THR A 60 -8.10 55.77 -30.13
N LYS A 61 -8.69 56.87 -30.58
CA LYS A 61 -8.11 58.23 -30.53
C LYS A 61 -8.82 59.10 -29.53
N SER A 62 -8.05 59.91 -28.80
CA SER A 62 -8.58 60.81 -27.78
C SER A 62 -8.03 62.24 -28.01
N TYR A 63 -8.87 63.22 -27.78
CA TYR A 63 -8.54 64.67 -27.91
C TYR A 63 -9.02 65.39 -26.67
N ALA A 64 -8.25 66.41 -26.24
CA ALA A 64 -8.67 67.29 -25.17
C ALA A 64 -9.70 68.29 -25.68
N LEU A 65 -10.72 68.68 -24.91
CA LEU A 65 -11.67 69.73 -25.21
C LEU A 65 -11.20 71.04 -24.62
N ASN A 66 -11.37 72.16 -25.43
CA ASN A 66 -10.85 73.47 -25.07
C ASN A 66 -11.96 74.48 -24.77
N GLY A 67 -13.12 74.08 -24.28
CA GLY A 67 -14.17 74.99 -23.75
C GLY A 67 -14.99 75.78 -24.78
N LYS A 68 -14.84 75.53 -26.06
CA LYS A 68 -15.65 76.16 -27.13
C LYS A 68 -16.29 75.13 -28.09
N LYS A 69 -17.29 75.47 -28.80
CA LYS A 69 -17.89 74.63 -29.87
C LYS A 69 -16.77 74.12 -30.79
N GLN A 70 -16.50 72.81 -30.85
CA GLN A 70 -15.48 72.25 -31.66
C GLN A 70 -16.02 71.23 -32.65
N GLU A 71 -15.44 71.24 -33.83
CA GLU A 71 -15.71 70.25 -34.85
C GLU A 71 -14.53 69.29 -34.95
N PHE A 72 -14.83 67.98 -34.89
CA PHE A 72 -13.84 66.95 -34.96
C PHE A 72 -13.93 66.14 -36.25
N ASN A 73 -12.89 66.19 -37.09
CA ASN A 73 -12.70 65.25 -38.19
C ASN A 73 -11.66 64.21 -37.76
N VAL A 74 -12.13 63.06 -37.47
CA VAL A 74 -11.25 61.96 -36.84
C VAL A 74 -11.07 60.84 -37.84
N CYS A 75 -9.80 60.56 -38.18
CA CYS A 75 -9.42 59.39 -38.96
C CYS A 75 -9.00 58.29 -38.01
N LEU A 76 -9.71 57.18 -38.02
CA LEU A 76 -9.34 56.00 -37.19
C LEU A 76 -8.53 55.01 -38.02
N GLU A 77 -7.43 54.52 -37.46
CA GLU A 77 -6.55 53.51 -38.08
C GLU A 77 -7.04 52.10 -37.69
N GLN A 78 -7.14 51.23 -38.69
CA GLN A 78 -7.44 49.84 -38.43
C GLN A 78 -6.32 49.18 -37.61
N THR A 79 -6.66 48.32 -36.64
CA THR A 79 -5.71 47.54 -35.85
C THR A 79 -6.20 46.11 -35.71
N SER A 80 -5.33 45.17 -35.91
CA SER A 80 -5.63 43.78 -35.60
C SER A 80 -5.59 43.59 -34.10
N ILE A 81 -6.72 43.21 -33.50
CA ILE A 81 -6.76 42.76 -32.10
C ILE A 81 -6.30 41.32 -32.09
N HIS A 82 -5.04 41.10 -31.71
CA HIS A 82 -4.60 39.75 -31.34
C HIS A 82 -5.28 39.41 -30.02
N ILE A 83 -6.37 38.64 -30.05
CA ILE A 83 -6.93 37.98 -28.88
C ILE A 83 -5.88 36.96 -28.44
N LYS A 84 -5.30 37.17 -27.26
CA LYS A 84 -4.45 36.15 -26.67
C LYS A 84 -5.23 34.86 -26.57
N GLU A 85 -4.72 33.83 -27.20
CA GLU A 85 -5.29 32.50 -27.12
C GLU A 85 -5.45 32.12 -25.63
N VAL A 86 -6.70 31.97 -25.18
CA VAL A 86 -6.99 31.45 -23.84
C VAL A 86 -6.82 29.95 -23.91
N VAL A 87 -5.63 29.48 -23.64
CA VAL A 87 -5.37 28.05 -23.47
C VAL A 87 -6.09 27.63 -22.19
N VAL A 88 -7.26 27.07 -22.31
CA VAL A 88 -7.97 26.41 -21.21
C VAL A 88 -7.23 25.12 -20.95
N LYS A 89 -6.24 25.14 -20.03
CA LYS A 89 -5.63 23.92 -19.52
C LYS A 89 -6.71 23.16 -18.74
N ALA A 90 -7.16 22.04 -19.27
CA ALA A 90 -8.03 21.13 -18.51
C ALA A 90 -7.35 20.80 -17.17
N ARG A 91 -8.05 21.00 -16.07
CA ARG A 91 -7.53 20.70 -14.73
C ARG A 91 -7.23 19.21 -14.64
N ARG A 92 -6.05 18.87 -14.11
CA ARG A 92 -5.64 17.48 -13.88
C ARG A 92 -6.50 16.81 -12.82
N ILE A 93 -6.94 17.57 -11.82
CA ILE A 93 -7.79 17.10 -10.73
C ILE A 93 -9.06 17.96 -10.70
N GLY A 94 -10.21 17.31 -10.67
CA GLY A 94 -11.53 17.88 -10.40
C GLY A 94 -12.08 17.38 -9.07
N GLU A 95 -13.09 18.05 -8.52
CA GLU A 95 -13.78 17.69 -7.29
C GLU A 95 -15.28 17.71 -7.51
N GLN A 96 -15.97 16.66 -7.10
CA GLN A 96 -17.43 16.55 -7.17
C GLN A 96 -17.98 15.92 -5.89
N GLY A 97 -18.45 16.74 -4.94
CA GLY A 97 -18.81 16.29 -3.59
C GLY A 97 -17.60 15.68 -2.91
N ASP A 98 -17.76 14.49 -2.36
CA ASP A 98 -16.68 13.73 -1.70
C ASP A 98 -15.82 12.89 -2.67
N THR A 99 -15.88 13.18 -3.97
CA THR A 99 -15.13 12.45 -4.99
C THR A 99 -14.12 13.36 -5.68
N LEU A 100 -12.85 12.98 -5.64
CA LEU A 100 -11.79 13.58 -6.46
C LEU A 100 -11.69 12.83 -7.77
N ILE A 101 -11.63 13.56 -8.87
CA ILE A 101 -11.56 13.03 -10.23
C ILE A 101 -10.21 13.37 -10.83
N TYR A 102 -9.36 12.38 -11.00
CA TYR A 102 -8.06 12.50 -11.65
C TYR A 102 -8.21 12.15 -13.14
N ASN A 103 -7.86 13.09 -14.02
CA ASN A 103 -7.79 12.83 -15.45
C ASN A 103 -6.49 12.08 -15.77
N VAL A 104 -6.59 10.83 -16.19
CA VAL A 104 -5.43 9.96 -16.46
C VAL A 104 -4.48 10.59 -17.47
N ALA A 105 -4.97 11.23 -18.53
CA ALA A 105 -4.15 11.89 -19.55
C ALA A 105 -3.28 13.04 -19.00
N GLY A 106 -3.68 13.65 -17.87
CA GLY A 106 -2.93 14.72 -17.22
C GLY A 106 -1.70 14.25 -16.44
N PHE A 107 -1.61 12.94 -16.12
CA PHE A 107 -0.53 12.34 -15.34
C PHE A 107 0.25 11.28 -16.12
N ALA A 108 -0.34 10.76 -17.19
CA ALA A 108 0.26 9.72 -18.02
C ALA A 108 1.38 10.29 -18.91
N THR A 109 2.40 9.47 -19.11
CA THR A 109 3.54 9.73 -20.00
C THR A 109 3.71 8.56 -20.97
N GLU A 110 4.47 8.76 -22.04
CA GLU A 110 4.61 7.76 -23.10
C GLU A 110 5.25 6.44 -22.68
N GLN A 111 6.08 6.43 -21.61
CA GLN A 111 6.69 5.21 -21.11
C GLN A 111 5.81 4.41 -20.16
N ASP A 112 4.68 4.98 -19.72
CA ASP A 112 3.76 4.24 -18.84
C ASP A 112 3.15 3.06 -19.59
N LYS A 113 3.06 1.93 -18.92
CA LYS A 113 2.47 0.73 -19.48
C LYS A 113 1.09 0.45 -18.88
N SER A 114 0.97 0.62 -17.58
CA SER A 114 -0.20 0.26 -16.78
C SER A 114 -0.82 1.47 -16.07
N ILE A 115 -2.04 1.31 -15.60
CA ILE A 115 -2.66 2.33 -14.75
C ILE A 115 -1.92 2.50 -13.42
N GLY A 116 -1.28 1.45 -12.91
CA GLY A 116 -0.45 1.52 -11.70
C GLY A 116 0.74 2.48 -11.85
N ASP A 117 1.35 2.58 -13.04
CA ASP A 117 2.42 3.53 -13.31
C ASP A 117 1.93 4.98 -13.19
N VAL A 118 0.70 5.23 -13.63
CA VAL A 118 0.09 6.56 -13.59
C VAL A 118 -0.40 6.91 -12.18
N LEU A 119 -0.98 5.94 -11.45
CA LEU A 119 -1.42 6.12 -10.05
C LEU A 119 -0.27 6.61 -9.15
N LYS A 120 0.95 6.13 -9.35
CA LYS A 120 2.15 6.58 -8.61
C LYS A 120 2.48 8.06 -8.78
N LYS A 121 1.96 8.68 -9.86
CA LYS A 121 2.17 10.09 -10.22
C LYS A 121 1.01 11.00 -9.82
N MET A 122 -0.06 10.43 -9.23
CA MET A 122 -1.24 11.17 -8.79
C MET A 122 -1.05 11.66 -7.34
N PRO A 123 -1.11 12.97 -7.08
CA PRO A 123 -0.94 13.51 -5.74
C PRO A 123 -1.96 12.92 -4.75
N GLY A 124 -1.52 12.61 -3.53
CA GLY A 124 -2.33 11.98 -2.49
C GLY A 124 -2.46 10.46 -2.62
N ILE A 125 -2.13 9.87 -3.78
CA ILE A 125 -2.10 8.42 -3.99
C ILE A 125 -0.67 7.91 -3.81
N ASN A 126 -0.52 6.86 -3.01
CA ASN A 126 0.74 6.16 -2.83
C ASN A 126 0.54 4.69 -3.21
N VAL A 127 1.39 4.18 -4.08
CA VAL A 127 1.40 2.76 -4.47
C VAL A 127 2.75 2.19 -4.07
N ASP A 128 2.74 1.25 -3.13
CA ASP A 128 3.97 0.61 -2.66
C ASP A 128 4.58 -0.36 -3.68
N LYS A 129 5.70 -0.98 -3.31
CA LYS A 129 6.42 -1.93 -4.17
C LYS A 129 5.61 -3.19 -4.47
N GLU A 130 4.78 -3.61 -3.54
CA GLU A 130 3.89 -4.77 -3.64
C GLU A 130 2.67 -4.46 -4.53
N GLY A 131 2.29 -3.22 -4.69
CA GLY A 131 1.13 -2.73 -5.45
C GLY A 131 -0.06 -2.34 -4.57
N LYS A 132 0.12 -2.29 -3.25
CA LYS A 132 -0.90 -1.81 -2.31
C LYS A 132 -1.07 -0.30 -2.45
N ILE A 133 -2.32 0.13 -2.50
CA ILE A 133 -2.66 1.54 -2.69
C ILE A 133 -3.10 2.16 -1.37
N LYS A 134 -2.52 3.32 -1.06
CA LYS A 134 -2.95 4.19 0.03
C LYS A 134 -3.40 5.54 -0.53
N TYR A 135 -4.40 6.11 0.08
CA TYR A 135 -4.82 7.48 -0.17
C TYR A 135 -4.62 8.30 1.10
N ASN A 136 -3.88 9.41 1.01
CA ASN A 136 -3.47 10.23 2.16
C ASN A 136 -2.87 9.41 3.32
N GLY A 137 -2.09 8.36 3.00
CA GLY A 137 -1.44 7.49 3.97
C GLY A 137 -2.30 6.35 4.52
N VAL A 138 -3.61 6.35 4.27
CA VAL A 138 -4.55 5.30 4.70
C VAL A 138 -4.83 4.32 3.57
N ASP A 139 -4.90 3.04 3.90
CA ASP A 139 -5.26 1.98 2.95
C ASP A 139 -6.66 2.22 2.36
N ILE A 140 -6.83 1.99 1.07
CA ILE A 140 -8.16 2.05 0.45
C ILE A 140 -9.02 0.86 0.88
N ASN A 141 -10.34 1.11 1.06
CA ASN A 141 -11.27 0.05 1.45
C ASN A 141 -11.88 -0.71 0.29
N LYS A 142 -11.91 -0.11 -0.92
CA LYS A 142 -12.43 -0.75 -2.14
C LYS A 142 -11.68 -0.26 -3.39
N PHE A 143 -11.56 -1.16 -4.37
CA PHE A 143 -11.04 -0.89 -5.70
C PHE A 143 -12.05 -1.35 -6.75
N TYR A 144 -12.65 -0.40 -7.42
CA TYR A 144 -13.71 -0.64 -8.40
C TYR A 144 -13.21 -0.49 -9.83
N ILE A 145 -13.81 -1.25 -10.74
CA ILE A 145 -13.72 -1.07 -12.19
C ILE A 145 -15.16 -0.88 -12.69
N GLU A 146 -15.46 0.31 -13.23
CA GLU A 146 -16.83 0.70 -13.63
C GLU A 146 -17.85 0.48 -12.50
N GLY A 147 -17.46 0.80 -11.25
CA GLY A 147 -18.31 0.75 -10.07
C GLY A 147 -18.52 -0.65 -9.47
N LYS A 148 -17.79 -1.67 -9.90
CA LYS A 148 -17.87 -3.03 -9.35
C LYS A 148 -16.53 -3.51 -8.84
N ASP A 149 -16.51 -4.15 -7.68
CA ASP A 149 -15.33 -4.78 -7.09
C ASP A 149 -15.23 -6.25 -7.56
N LEU A 150 -14.57 -6.45 -8.71
CA LEU A 150 -14.30 -7.77 -9.28
C LEU A 150 -13.22 -8.52 -8.49
N LEU A 151 -12.21 -7.78 -7.99
CA LEU A 151 -10.94 -8.38 -7.55
C LEU A 151 -10.87 -8.60 -6.04
N GLU A 152 -11.80 -8.01 -5.26
CA GLU A 152 -11.93 -8.23 -3.81
C GLU A 152 -10.59 -8.14 -3.05
N GLY A 153 -9.88 -7.02 -3.29
CA GLY A 153 -8.59 -6.73 -2.69
C GLY A 153 -7.36 -7.19 -3.47
N ARG A 154 -7.48 -8.03 -4.50
CA ARG A 154 -6.37 -8.47 -5.36
C ARG A 154 -6.14 -7.51 -6.54
N TYR A 155 -6.30 -6.22 -6.30
CA TYR A 155 -6.24 -5.20 -7.36
C TYR A 155 -4.85 -5.01 -7.96
N GLY A 156 -3.79 -5.63 -7.41
CA GLY A 156 -2.47 -5.71 -8.03
C GLY A 156 -2.50 -6.26 -9.45
N ILE A 157 -3.40 -7.22 -9.75
CA ILE A 157 -3.62 -7.78 -11.10
C ILE A 157 -4.09 -6.66 -12.06
N ALA A 158 -5.07 -5.86 -11.64
CA ALA A 158 -5.62 -4.79 -12.46
C ALA A 158 -4.64 -3.62 -12.61
N THR A 159 -4.00 -3.17 -11.52
CA THR A 159 -3.08 -2.03 -11.57
C THR A 159 -1.87 -2.28 -12.46
N LYS A 160 -1.38 -3.53 -12.52
CA LYS A 160 -0.26 -3.93 -13.38
C LYS A 160 -0.70 -4.35 -14.80
N GLY A 161 -1.93 -4.88 -14.96
CA GLY A 161 -2.42 -5.44 -16.23
C GLY A 161 -3.19 -4.45 -17.11
N ILE A 162 -4.02 -3.59 -16.51
CA ILE A 162 -4.84 -2.62 -17.28
C ILE A 162 -3.95 -1.53 -17.85
N SER A 163 -4.01 -1.33 -19.17
CA SER A 163 -3.30 -0.24 -19.83
C SER A 163 -3.86 1.12 -19.38
N TYR A 164 -2.98 2.09 -19.10
CA TYR A 164 -3.43 3.46 -18.81
C TYR A 164 -4.24 4.07 -19.98
N ARG A 165 -3.99 3.61 -21.20
CA ARG A 165 -4.71 4.08 -22.41
C ARG A 165 -6.18 3.71 -22.39
N ASP A 166 -6.55 2.67 -21.66
CA ASP A 166 -7.94 2.19 -21.54
C ASP A 166 -8.70 2.90 -20.43
N VAL A 167 -8.01 3.61 -19.53
CA VAL A 167 -8.62 4.35 -18.42
C VAL A 167 -8.72 5.83 -18.76
N GLY A 168 -9.93 6.40 -18.67
CA GLY A 168 -10.16 7.82 -18.89
C GLY A 168 -9.91 8.65 -17.65
N ARG A 169 -10.41 8.19 -16.49
CA ARG A 169 -10.29 8.88 -15.22
C ARG A 169 -10.23 7.91 -14.05
N VAL A 170 -9.63 8.36 -12.97
CA VAL A 170 -9.61 7.69 -11.67
C VAL A 170 -10.43 8.52 -10.69
N GLU A 171 -11.46 7.93 -10.12
CA GLU A 171 -12.30 8.54 -9.11
C GLU A 171 -11.84 8.06 -7.73
N VAL A 172 -11.48 8.98 -6.83
CA VAL A 172 -11.18 8.70 -5.43
C VAL A 172 -12.37 9.17 -4.61
N MET A 173 -13.15 8.22 -4.12
CA MET A 173 -14.32 8.46 -3.28
C MET A 173 -13.87 8.50 -1.82
N GLU A 174 -13.84 9.69 -1.23
CA GLU A 174 -13.45 9.89 0.17
C GLU A 174 -14.58 9.50 1.11
N ASN A 175 -14.26 9.12 2.34
CA ASN A 175 -15.23 8.69 3.36
C ASN A 175 -16.18 7.59 2.82
N HIS A 176 -15.65 6.69 2.00
CA HIS A 176 -16.46 5.74 1.28
C HIS A 176 -17.04 4.65 2.19
N GLN A 177 -18.37 4.56 2.26
CA GLN A 177 -19.07 3.45 2.90
C GLN A 177 -19.43 2.39 1.84
N PRO A 178 -18.71 1.24 1.79
CA PRO A 178 -18.94 0.24 0.76
C PRO A 178 -20.26 -0.51 0.89
N ILE A 179 -20.84 -0.58 2.08
CA ILE A 179 -22.07 -1.29 2.37
C ILE A 179 -23.21 -0.29 2.48
N LYS A 180 -24.09 -0.24 1.47
CA LYS A 180 -25.14 0.77 1.35
C LYS A 180 -26.09 0.79 2.54
N VAL A 181 -26.49 -0.37 3.04
CA VAL A 181 -27.41 -0.49 4.17
C VAL A 181 -26.87 0.16 5.45
N MET A 182 -25.55 0.32 5.58
CA MET A 182 -24.87 0.96 6.71
C MET A 182 -24.79 2.49 6.59
N ALA A 183 -25.27 3.08 5.50
CA ALA A 183 -25.28 4.52 5.35
C ALA A 183 -26.08 5.19 6.49
N GLY A 184 -25.41 6.07 7.27
CA GLY A 184 -25.97 6.71 8.46
C GLY A 184 -25.96 5.85 9.73
N PHE A 185 -25.38 4.63 9.71
CA PHE A 185 -25.17 3.79 10.90
C PHE A 185 -23.71 3.70 11.32
N SER A 186 -22.77 3.95 10.41
CA SER A 186 -21.35 4.01 10.75
C SER A 186 -20.62 4.99 9.86
N PHE A 187 -19.57 5.59 10.40
CA PHE A 187 -18.67 6.48 9.66
C PHE A 187 -17.58 5.65 8.96
N SER A 188 -17.16 6.12 7.79
CA SER A 188 -15.96 5.61 7.12
C SER A 188 -14.98 6.77 6.96
N ASP A 189 -13.70 6.53 7.21
CA ASP A 189 -12.58 7.46 7.00
C ASP A 189 -11.66 6.99 5.87
N GLN A 190 -11.99 5.84 5.27
CA GLN A 190 -11.23 5.27 4.18
C GLN A 190 -11.78 5.73 2.83
N ALA A 191 -10.88 5.81 1.86
CA ALA A 191 -11.26 6.08 0.48
C ALA A 191 -11.43 4.80 -0.32
N ALA A 192 -12.22 4.89 -1.41
CA ALA A 192 -12.24 3.88 -2.46
C ALA A 192 -11.73 4.48 -3.77
N ILE A 193 -11.14 3.64 -4.62
CA ILE A 193 -10.74 4.00 -5.97
C ILE A 193 -11.66 3.34 -6.97
N ASN A 194 -12.10 4.10 -7.99
CA ASN A 194 -12.89 3.59 -9.10
C ASN A 194 -12.24 3.97 -10.43
N LEU A 195 -11.88 2.98 -11.22
CA LEU A 195 -11.39 3.18 -12.57
C LEU A 195 -12.56 3.33 -13.53
N LYS A 196 -12.63 4.46 -14.24
CA LYS A 196 -13.55 4.70 -15.35
C LYS A 196 -12.84 4.46 -16.66
N LEU A 197 -13.27 3.44 -17.37
CA LEU A 197 -12.71 3.06 -18.65
C LEU A 197 -13.19 4.00 -19.76
N LYS A 198 -12.37 4.17 -20.79
CA LYS A 198 -12.79 4.78 -22.06
C LYS A 198 -13.77 3.86 -22.79
N ASP A 199 -14.62 4.42 -23.62
CA ASP A 199 -15.66 3.65 -24.32
C ASP A 199 -15.09 2.53 -25.21
N GLN A 200 -13.94 2.74 -25.81
CA GLN A 200 -13.21 1.74 -26.59
C GLN A 200 -12.75 0.50 -25.77
N ALA A 201 -12.67 0.62 -24.44
CA ALA A 201 -12.30 -0.49 -23.57
C ALA A 201 -13.51 -1.15 -22.89
N LYS A 202 -14.73 -0.64 -23.15
CA LYS A 202 -15.96 -1.20 -22.60
C LYS A 202 -16.59 -2.21 -23.54
N ALA A 203 -17.21 -3.23 -22.96
CA ALA A 203 -18.03 -4.24 -23.66
C ALA A 203 -17.29 -5.08 -24.70
N GLN A 204 -15.98 -5.00 -24.79
CA GLN A 204 -15.13 -5.83 -25.66
C GLN A 204 -13.95 -6.42 -24.90
N TRP A 205 -13.31 -7.40 -25.49
CA TRP A 205 -12.07 -7.95 -24.97
C TRP A 205 -10.93 -6.96 -25.23
N VAL A 206 -10.22 -6.63 -24.16
CA VAL A 206 -8.99 -5.85 -24.17
C VAL A 206 -7.89 -6.72 -23.58
N GLY A 207 -6.72 -6.69 -24.18
CA GLY A 207 -5.66 -7.54 -23.68
C GLY A 207 -4.27 -7.10 -24.05
N SER A 208 -3.28 -7.70 -23.41
CA SER A 208 -1.88 -7.49 -23.71
C SER A 208 -1.12 -8.80 -23.64
N PHE A 209 -0.11 -8.91 -24.49
CA PHE A 209 0.86 -9.98 -24.46
C PHE A 209 2.27 -9.41 -24.43
N GLU A 210 3.04 -9.77 -23.43
CA GLU A 210 4.46 -9.43 -23.31
C GLU A 210 5.28 -10.71 -23.30
N ALA A 211 6.32 -10.77 -24.12
CA ALA A 211 7.31 -11.83 -24.12
C ALA A 211 8.71 -11.21 -24.12
N GLU A 212 9.57 -11.67 -23.23
CA GLU A 212 10.95 -11.25 -23.09
C GLU A 212 11.84 -12.49 -23.02
N GLY A 213 12.94 -12.49 -23.76
CA GLY A 213 13.92 -13.57 -23.73
C GLY A 213 15.33 -13.01 -23.68
N GLY A 214 16.29 -13.77 -23.13
CA GLY A 214 17.66 -13.28 -23.03
C GLY A 214 18.60 -14.20 -22.27
N TYR A 215 19.72 -13.62 -21.83
CA TYR A 215 20.80 -14.36 -21.18
C TYR A 215 21.38 -13.58 -19.98
N ALA A 216 21.72 -14.35 -18.92
CA ALA A 216 22.55 -13.89 -17.80
C ALA A 216 23.85 -14.69 -17.79
N GLY A 217 24.99 -14.02 -18.13
CA GLY A 217 26.27 -14.70 -18.34
C GLY A 217 26.24 -15.65 -19.55
N SER A 218 27.06 -16.68 -19.55
CA SER A 218 27.24 -17.55 -20.74
C SER A 218 26.28 -18.74 -20.83
N LYS A 219 25.48 -19.06 -19.80
CA LYS A 219 24.72 -20.32 -19.76
C LYS A 219 23.27 -20.19 -19.24
N ASN A 220 22.88 -19.07 -18.69
CA ASN A 220 21.53 -18.96 -18.08
C ASN A 220 20.57 -18.25 -19.02
N VAL A 221 19.65 -19.00 -19.61
CA VAL A 221 18.56 -18.47 -20.43
C VAL A 221 17.53 -17.82 -19.54
N LEU A 222 17.14 -16.60 -19.89
CA LEU A 222 16.11 -15.82 -19.21
C LEU A 222 14.84 -15.76 -20.05
N TRP A 223 13.70 -15.78 -19.40
CA TRP A 223 12.39 -15.53 -20.03
C TRP A 223 11.46 -14.77 -19.09
N ASN A 224 10.58 -13.98 -19.66
CA ASN A 224 9.43 -13.39 -19.01
C ASN A 224 8.27 -13.35 -20.01
N SER A 225 7.13 -13.88 -19.63
CA SER A 225 5.91 -13.91 -20.46
C SER A 225 4.71 -13.52 -19.62
N VAL A 226 3.93 -12.58 -20.12
CA VAL A 226 2.69 -12.09 -19.49
C VAL A 226 1.59 -12.06 -20.54
N LEU A 227 0.51 -12.77 -20.28
CA LEU A 227 -0.74 -12.65 -21.01
C LEU A 227 -1.79 -12.07 -20.05
N PHE A 228 -2.39 -10.99 -20.42
CA PHE A 228 -3.46 -10.34 -19.68
C PHE A 228 -4.67 -10.15 -20.57
N GLY A 229 -5.86 -10.48 -20.08
CA GLY A 229 -7.14 -10.28 -20.76
C GLY A 229 -8.19 -9.73 -19.83
N MET A 230 -8.96 -8.78 -20.31
CA MET A 230 -10.03 -8.11 -19.58
C MET A 230 -11.28 -7.97 -20.44
N LEU A 231 -12.45 -8.28 -19.86
CA LEU A 231 -13.76 -8.02 -20.42
C LEU A 231 -14.64 -7.34 -19.38
N ILE A 232 -15.03 -6.10 -19.61
CA ILE A 232 -15.86 -5.33 -18.69
C ILE A 232 -17.17 -4.95 -19.39
N LYS A 233 -18.23 -5.68 -19.08
CA LYS A 233 -19.61 -5.41 -19.51
C LYS A 233 -20.46 -5.04 -18.30
N LYS A 234 -21.67 -4.50 -18.56
CA LYS A 234 -22.60 -4.07 -17.51
C LYS A 234 -22.87 -5.17 -16.47
N ASN A 235 -23.11 -6.40 -16.90
CA ASN A 235 -23.51 -7.52 -16.03
C ASN A 235 -22.45 -8.60 -15.90
N ILE A 236 -21.37 -8.52 -16.66
CA ILE A 236 -20.30 -9.54 -16.67
C ILE A 236 -18.97 -8.82 -16.68
N GLN A 237 -18.10 -9.19 -15.76
CA GLN A 237 -16.71 -8.74 -15.76
C GLN A 237 -15.79 -9.94 -15.63
N ASN A 238 -14.69 -9.92 -16.36
CA ASN A 238 -13.64 -10.94 -16.29
C ASN A 238 -12.27 -10.27 -16.38
N ILE A 239 -11.35 -10.75 -15.56
CA ILE A 239 -9.91 -10.49 -15.69
C ILE A 239 -9.20 -11.82 -15.56
N THR A 240 -8.34 -12.12 -16.53
CA THR A 240 -7.50 -13.31 -16.53
C THR A 240 -6.06 -12.92 -16.82
N THR A 241 -5.11 -13.51 -16.09
CA THR A 241 -3.68 -13.32 -16.31
C THR A 241 -2.93 -14.64 -16.25
N LEU A 242 -1.99 -14.81 -17.18
CA LEU A 242 -1.03 -15.90 -17.20
C LEU A 242 0.37 -15.28 -17.18
N LYS A 243 1.21 -15.70 -16.25
CA LYS A 243 2.57 -15.17 -16.11
C LYS A 243 3.57 -16.31 -15.92
N SER A 244 4.71 -16.16 -16.55
CA SER A 244 5.83 -17.09 -16.40
C SER A 244 7.13 -16.33 -16.51
N ASN A 245 8.01 -16.45 -15.52
CA ASN A 245 9.30 -15.77 -15.59
C ASN A 245 10.39 -16.43 -14.73
N ASN A 246 11.65 -16.11 -15.09
CA ASN A 246 12.84 -16.35 -14.27
C ASN A 246 13.74 -15.10 -14.19
N THR A 247 13.16 -13.93 -14.42
CA THR A 247 13.86 -12.64 -14.52
C THR A 247 13.88 -11.83 -13.23
N GLY A 248 13.54 -12.46 -12.09
CA GLY A 248 13.51 -11.78 -10.80
C GLY A 248 12.18 -11.08 -10.48
N VAL A 249 11.21 -11.12 -11.38
CA VAL A 249 9.89 -10.51 -11.12
C VAL A 249 9.10 -11.40 -10.16
N ASN A 250 8.70 -10.84 -9.01
CA ASN A 250 7.86 -11.55 -8.06
C ASN A 250 6.38 -11.46 -8.47
N ILE A 251 5.91 -12.50 -9.16
CA ILE A 251 4.52 -12.59 -9.62
C ILE A 251 3.53 -13.03 -8.52
N GLY A 252 4.02 -13.57 -7.40
CA GLY A 252 3.19 -13.94 -6.24
C GLY A 252 2.50 -12.73 -5.59
N ASN A 253 3.07 -11.54 -5.68
CA ASN A 253 2.45 -10.32 -5.17
C ASN A 253 1.14 -9.96 -5.90
N ASP A 254 0.90 -10.47 -7.09
CA ASP A 254 -0.31 -10.14 -7.87
C ASP A 254 -1.58 -10.75 -7.26
N ILE A 255 -1.47 -11.89 -6.59
CA ILE A 255 -2.58 -12.59 -5.93
C ILE A 255 -2.74 -12.20 -4.44
N GLN A 256 -1.93 -11.28 -3.95
CA GLN A 256 -2.01 -10.78 -2.58
C GLN A 256 -3.30 -9.98 -2.39
N ASN A 257 -4.04 -10.27 -1.30
CA ASN A 257 -5.19 -9.47 -0.89
C ASN A 257 -4.71 -8.29 -0.04
N PHE A 258 -5.05 -7.07 -0.46
CA PHE A 258 -4.68 -5.84 0.21
C PHE A 258 -5.79 -5.24 1.09
N TYR A 259 -7.00 -5.80 1.06
CA TYR A 259 -8.03 -5.35 1.98
C TYR A 259 -7.76 -5.90 3.38
N SER A 260 -7.85 -5.01 4.37
CA SER A 260 -7.87 -5.37 5.77
C SER A 260 -9.25 -5.98 6.09
N ASN A 261 -9.37 -7.29 5.92
CA ASN A 261 -10.58 -8.01 6.29
C ASN A 261 -10.36 -8.63 7.66
N ALA A 262 -11.19 -8.27 8.62
CA ALA A 262 -11.13 -8.75 10.00
C ALA A 262 -11.10 -10.29 10.14
N TRP A 263 -11.63 -11.04 9.16
CA TRP A 263 -11.59 -12.50 9.17
C TRP A 263 -10.27 -13.11 8.71
N ASN A 264 -9.44 -12.37 7.94
CA ASN A 264 -8.07 -12.78 7.61
C ASN A 264 -7.09 -12.54 8.76
N GLU A 265 -7.40 -11.60 9.66
CA GLU A 265 -6.53 -11.21 10.79
C GLU A 265 -6.53 -12.23 11.92
N ASN A 266 -7.53 -13.11 11.99
CA ASN A 266 -7.68 -14.08 13.06
C ASN A 266 -6.81 -15.35 12.91
N SER A 267 -5.93 -15.44 11.90
CA SER A 267 -5.09 -16.64 11.72
C SER A 267 -4.12 -16.86 12.89
N THR A 268 -3.65 -15.81 13.54
CA THR A 268 -2.84 -15.88 14.74
C THR A 268 -3.64 -16.30 15.98
N MET A 269 -4.87 -15.84 16.11
CA MET A 269 -5.75 -16.25 17.21
C MET A 269 -6.19 -17.73 17.11
N MET A 270 -6.10 -18.32 15.92
CA MET A 270 -6.44 -19.72 15.69
C MET A 270 -5.33 -20.70 16.12
N GLY A 271 -4.20 -20.22 16.62
CA GLY A 271 -3.11 -21.08 17.05
C GLY A 271 -2.42 -21.88 15.94
N LEU A 272 -2.61 -21.46 14.68
CA LEU A 272 -1.93 -22.02 13.51
C LEU A 272 -0.59 -21.31 13.31
N ARG A 273 0.50 -21.96 13.65
CA ARG A 273 1.84 -21.41 13.54
C ARG A 273 2.73 -22.16 12.56
N ASN A 274 3.68 -21.44 11.99
CA ASN A 274 4.86 -22.04 11.41
C ASN A 274 5.86 -22.24 12.56
N TYR A 275 5.99 -23.47 13.03
CA TYR A 275 6.98 -23.81 14.06
C TYR A 275 8.36 -23.96 13.44
N ILE A 276 8.43 -24.51 12.23
CA ILE A 276 9.66 -24.71 11.49
C ILE A 276 9.95 -23.46 10.65
N ASN A 277 11.18 -22.95 10.70
CA ASN A 277 11.60 -21.77 9.96
C ASN A 277 13.06 -21.91 9.49
N ILE A 278 13.25 -22.56 8.35
CA ILE A 278 14.56 -22.76 7.71
C ILE A 278 14.75 -21.93 6.43
N SER A 279 13.88 -20.95 6.21
CA SER A 279 14.02 -20.08 5.02
C SER A 279 15.34 -19.28 5.10
N PRO A 280 16.10 -19.19 3.99
CA PRO A 280 17.30 -18.35 3.94
C PRO A 280 16.98 -16.93 4.38
N LYS A 281 17.82 -16.37 5.23
CA LYS A 281 17.60 -15.01 5.76
C LYS A 281 17.81 -13.98 4.65
N LYS A 282 16.78 -13.21 4.34
CA LYS A 282 16.81 -12.13 3.35
C LYS A 282 16.82 -10.80 4.08
N ILE A 283 17.99 -10.21 4.22
CA ILE A 283 18.18 -8.90 4.84
C ILE A 283 18.67 -7.96 3.76
N SER A 284 17.76 -7.15 3.20
CA SER A 284 18.10 -6.26 2.09
C SER A 284 17.04 -5.19 1.89
N ASN A 285 17.48 -3.97 1.61
CA ASN A 285 16.61 -2.87 1.14
C ASN A 285 16.60 -2.76 -0.40
N LEU A 286 17.26 -3.70 -1.12
CA LEU A 286 17.23 -3.78 -2.57
C LEU A 286 15.84 -4.14 -3.11
N GLU A 287 15.57 -3.70 -4.35
CA GLU A 287 14.43 -4.20 -5.10
C GLU A 287 14.53 -5.73 -5.28
N LYS A 288 13.42 -6.45 -5.02
CA LYS A 288 13.40 -7.92 -5.14
C LYS A 288 13.86 -8.42 -6.50
N GLU A 289 13.62 -7.65 -7.57
CA GLU A 289 14.10 -7.99 -8.91
C GLU A 289 15.63 -8.12 -9.01
N ARG A 290 16.39 -7.51 -8.09
CA ARG A 290 17.86 -7.59 -8.05
C ARG A 290 18.37 -8.84 -7.36
N THR A 291 17.59 -9.36 -6.39
CA THR A 291 18.01 -10.44 -5.50
C THR A 291 17.29 -11.77 -5.73
N LEU A 292 16.16 -11.74 -6.44
CA LEU A 292 15.31 -12.92 -6.63
C LEU A 292 15.79 -13.78 -7.81
N PHE A 293 16.30 -14.97 -7.52
CA PHE A 293 16.60 -16.01 -8.51
C PHE A 293 15.45 -17.02 -8.54
N ASN A 294 14.45 -16.68 -9.33
CA ASN A 294 13.20 -17.44 -9.37
C ASN A 294 13.00 -18.24 -10.66
N ARG A 295 12.05 -19.15 -10.59
CA ARG A 295 11.31 -19.74 -11.71
C ARG A 295 9.86 -19.83 -11.27
N SER A 296 9.03 -18.97 -11.84
CA SER A 296 7.67 -18.76 -11.35
C SER A 296 6.65 -18.84 -12.47
N HIS A 297 5.51 -19.45 -12.19
CA HIS A 297 4.37 -19.59 -13.10
C HIS A 297 3.09 -19.25 -12.35
N LEU A 298 2.26 -18.37 -12.89
CA LEU A 298 1.00 -17.93 -12.28
C LEU A 298 -0.11 -18.01 -13.31
N ILE A 299 -1.23 -18.59 -12.91
CA ILE A 299 -2.52 -18.48 -13.58
C ILE A 299 -3.48 -17.86 -12.57
N SER A 300 -4.17 -16.81 -12.95
CA SER A 300 -5.22 -16.21 -12.12
C SER A 300 -6.38 -15.74 -12.98
N THR A 301 -7.60 -16.08 -12.57
CA THR A 301 -8.83 -15.62 -13.21
C THR A 301 -9.83 -15.15 -12.17
N SER A 302 -10.45 -14.03 -12.45
CA SER A 302 -11.53 -13.44 -11.62
C SER A 302 -12.71 -13.14 -12.51
N GLN A 303 -13.90 -13.59 -12.10
CA GLN A 303 -15.13 -13.39 -12.84
C GLN A 303 -16.22 -12.84 -11.93
N LEU A 304 -17.06 -11.98 -12.48
CA LEU A 304 -18.22 -11.40 -11.83
C LEU A 304 -19.41 -11.47 -12.77
N TRP A 305 -20.51 -12.02 -12.28
CA TRP A 305 -21.82 -12.01 -12.93
C TRP A 305 -22.81 -11.26 -12.05
N GLU A 306 -23.57 -10.36 -12.62
CA GLU A 306 -24.66 -9.66 -11.94
C GLU A 306 -25.98 -10.04 -12.57
N THR A 307 -26.91 -10.53 -11.73
CA THR A 307 -28.28 -10.84 -12.14
C THR A 307 -29.13 -9.57 -12.24
N SER A 308 -30.30 -9.69 -12.90
CA SER A 308 -31.30 -8.60 -12.96
C SER A 308 -31.76 -8.10 -11.59
N LYS A 309 -31.67 -8.94 -10.54
CA LYS A 309 -32.02 -8.60 -9.15
C LYS A 309 -30.86 -7.96 -8.38
N LYS A 310 -29.76 -7.58 -9.03
CA LYS A 310 -28.52 -7.03 -8.44
C LYS A 310 -27.86 -7.99 -7.44
N LEU A 311 -28.00 -9.28 -7.64
CA LEU A 311 -27.18 -10.28 -6.97
C LEU A 311 -25.91 -10.49 -7.82
N GLN A 312 -24.75 -10.35 -7.21
CA GLN A 312 -23.48 -10.60 -7.83
C GLN A 312 -22.94 -11.94 -7.39
N VAL A 313 -22.50 -12.72 -8.36
CA VAL A 313 -21.74 -13.95 -8.14
C VAL A 313 -20.32 -13.68 -8.62
N LYS A 314 -19.35 -13.85 -7.73
CA LYS A 314 -17.94 -13.64 -8.06
C LYS A 314 -17.19 -14.94 -7.84
N THR A 315 -16.30 -15.27 -8.76
CA THR A 315 -15.38 -16.40 -8.61
C THR A 315 -13.96 -15.95 -8.86
N GLN A 316 -13.05 -16.48 -8.07
CA GLN A 316 -11.61 -16.26 -8.23
C GLN A 316 -10.90 -17.60 -8.09
N VAL A 317 -10.00 -17.88 -9.01
CA VAL A 317 -9.15 -19.09 -8.98
C VAL A 317 -7.74 -18.65 -9.35
N ASP A 318 -6.77 -19.08 -8.58
CA ASP A 318 -5.36 -18.84 -8.85
C ASP A 318 -4.51 -20.07 -8.53
N TYR A 319 -3.51 -20.28 -9.34
CA TYR A 319 -2.45 -21.26 -9.11
C TYR A 319 -1.10 -20.61 -9.34
N LEU A 320 -0.23 -20.70 -8.35
CA LEU A 320 1.16 -20.26 -8.38
C LEU A 320 2.08 -21.46 -8.16
N ASN A 321 3.01 -21.65 -9.08
CA ASN A 321 4.17 -22.51 -8.89
C ASN A 321 5.40 -21.61 -8.86
N ASN A 322 6.15 -21.64 -7.76
CA ASN A 322 7.31 -20.78 -7.54
C ASN A 322 8.47 -21.61 -7.01
N ARG A 323 9.65 -21.42 -7.61
CA ARG A 323 10.92 -21.92 -7.10
C ARG A 323 11.89 -20.78 -6.98
N GLU A 324 12.50 -20.62 -5.81
CA GLU A 324 13.50 -19.61 -5.52
C GLU A 324 14.81 -20.25 -5.09
N VAL A 325 15.93 -19.63 -5.46
CA VAL A 325 17.28 -20.03 -5.03
C VAL A 325 17.92 -18.82 -4.37
N ASP A 326 18.39 -18.98 -3.16
CA ASP A 326 19.08 -17.95 -2.39
C ASP A 326 20.49 -18.39 -2.05
N ASN A 327 21.43 -17.46 -2.10
CA ASN A 327 22.82 -17.69 -1.74
C ASN A 327 23.31 -16.46 -0.97
N ASN A 328 23.52 -16.62 0.33
CA ASN A 328 23.83 -15.54 1.24
C ASN A 328 24.98 -15.95 2.16
N TRP A 329 25.85 -15.00 2.49
CA TRP A 329 26.75 -15.11 3.63
C TRP A 329 26.20 -14.25 4.76
N LEU A 330 26.13 -14.82 5.96
CA LEU A 330 25.60 -14.18 7.15
C LEU A 330 26.65 -14.18 8.24
N LYS A 331 26.74 -13.08 8.98
CA LYS A 331 27.47 -13.00 10.25
C LYS A 331 26.50 -12.45 11.28
N THR A 332 26.13 -13.30 12.25
CA THR A 332 25.27 -12.91 13.38
C THR A 332 26.13 -12.73 14.61
N VAL A 333 26.05 -11.56 15.22
CA VAL A 333 26.68 -11.25 16.52
C VAL A 333 25.56 -11.21 17.55
N TYR A 334 25.62 -12.09 18.52
CA TYR A 334 24.73 -12.10 19.69
C TYR A 334 25.41 -11.31 20.81
N PHE A 335 24.77 -10.25 21.29
CA PHE A 335 25.24 -9.49 22.44
C PHE A 335 24.71 -10.15 23.71
N LEU A 336 25.59 -10.77 24.47
CA LEU A 336 25.28 -11.54 25.69
C LEU A 336 25.97 -10.93 26.91
N PRO A 337 25.44 -11.11 28.13
CA PRO A 337 26.02 -10.56 29.35
C PRO A 337 27.43 -11.07 29.70
N ASP A 338 27.84 -12.21 29.16
CA ASP A 338 29.14 -12.87 29.35
C ASP A 338 30.10 -12.59 28.17
N GLY A 339 29.68 -11.86 27.16
CA GLY A 339 30.44 -11.51 25.97
C GLY A 339 29.72 -11.82 24.67
N ALA A 340 30.19 -11.24 23.57
CA ALA A 340 29.57 -11.43 22.28
C ALA A 340 29.88 -12.80 21.67
N ARG A 341 28.84 -13.53 21.19
CA ARG A 341 29.00 -14.77 20.42
C ARG A 341 28.81 -14.48 18.94
N VAL A 342 29.74 -14.88 18.11
CA VAL A 342 29.74 -14.64 16.66
C VAL A 342 29.53 -15.95 15.93
N ILE A 343 28.57 -15.94 15.00
CA ILE A 343 28.26 -17.11 14.15
C ILE A 343 28.26 -16.64 12.69
N SER A 344 29.09 -17.32 11.88
CA SER A 344 29.19 -17.06 10.45
C SER A 344 28.67 -18.24 9.65
N GLU A 345 27.83 -17.98 8.67
CA GLU A 345 27.10 -18.99 7.90
C GLU A 345 27.13 -18.66 6.40
N ASP A 346 27.39 -19.67 5.57
CA ASP A 346 27.19 -19.63 4.13
C ASP A 346 25.92 -20.41 3.80
N GLU A 347 24.85 -19.73 3.40
CA GLU A 347 23.57 -20.34 3.13
C GLU A 347 23.32 -20.51 1.63
N LEU A 348 23.02 -21.74 1.20
CA LEU A 348 22.47 -22.04 -0.11
C LEU A 348 21.10 -22.70 0.05
N GLY A 349 20.05 -21.95 -0.23
CA GLY A 349 18.68 -22.40 -0.06
C GLY A 349 17.93 -22.54 -1.38
N VAL A 350 17.08 -23.56 -1.44
CA VAL A 350 16.11 -23.74 -2.53
C VAL A 350 14.73 -23.89 -1.92
N SER A 351 13.86 -22.92 -2.18
CA SER A 351 12.46 -22.95 -1.77
C SER A 351 11.56 -23.26 -2.95
N ARG A 352 10.59 -24.15 -2.77
CA ARG A 352 9.56 -24.47 -3.75
C ARG A 352 8.20 -24.25 -3.12
N GLN A 353 7.36 -23.50 -3.79
CA GLN A 353 6.03 -23.16 -3.33
C GLN A 353 5.02 -23.45 -4.44
N ASN A 354 4.02 -24.25 -4.14
CA ASN A 354 2.81 -24.38 -4.95
C ASN A 354 1.64 -23.83 -4.14
N HIS A 355 0.87 -22.95 -4.74
CA HIS A 355 -0.30 -22.35 -4.10
C HIS A 355 -1.51 -22.51 -5.02
N LEU A 356 -2.61 -23.03 -4.47
CA LEU A 356 -3.92 -23.08 -5.11
C LEU A 356 -4.91 -22.31 -4.25
N GLY A 357 -5.38 -21.18 -4.78
CA GLY A 357 -6.42 -20.34 -4.19
C GLY A 357 -7.75 -20.48 -4.94
N GLY A 358 -8.83 -20.60 -4.19
CA GLY A 358 -10.19 -20.59 -4.71
C GLY A 358 -11.12 -19.75 -3.87
N ARG A 359 -11.99 -18.96 -4.51
CA ARG A 359 -13.01 -18.16 -3.80
C ARG A 359 -14.28 -18.10 -4.63
N ILE A 360 -15.41 -18.32 -3.96
CA ILE A 360 -16.75 -18.12 -4.52
C ILE A 360 -17.46 -17.14 -3.56
N MET A 361 -18.05 -16.10 -4.13
CA MET A 361 -18.71 -15.05 -3.34
C MET A 361 -20.08 -14.75 -3.93
N LEU A 362 -21.06 -14.66 -3.06
CA LEU A 362 -22.42 -14.17 -3.34
C LEU A 362 -22.59 -12.82 -2.65
N GLU A 363 -22.85 -11.76 -3.41
CA GLU A 363 -23.05 -10.43 -2.84
C GLU A 363 -24.34 -9.78 -3.37
N ALA A 364 -25.14 -9.25 -2.44
CA ALA A 364 -26.24 -8.35 -2.73
C ALA A 364 -26.09 -7.09 -1.87
N ASN A 365 -25.90 -5.92 -2.49
CA ASN A 365 -25.68 -4.65 -1.80
C ASN A 365 -26.77 -3.64 -2.20
N LYS A 366 -27.86 -3.61 -1.41
CA LYS A 366 -29.04 -2.76 -1.60
C LYS A 366 -29.17 -1.77 -0.43
N ASP A 367 -29.99 -0.76 -0.58
CA ASP A 367 -30.16 0.29 0.46
C ASP A 367 -30.78 -0.24 1.77
N ASN A 368 -31.56 -1.30 1.69
CA ASN A 368 -32.24 -1.93 2.86
C ASN A 368 -31.76 -3.36 3.15
N PHE A 369 -30.90 -3.93 2.33
CA PHE A 369 -30.50 -5.33 2.44
C PHE A 369 -29.06 -5.52 1.96
N TYR A 370 -28.27 -6.24 2.74
CA TYR A 370 -26.92 -6.67 2.36
C TYR A 370 -26.74 -8.16 2.65
N LEU A 371 -26.18 -8.86 1.71
CA LEU A 371 -25.73 -10.24 1.85
C LEU A 371 -24.34 -10.34 1.25
N ASN A 372 -23.42 -10.90 2.00
CA ASN A 372 -22.11 -11.30 1.50
C ASN A 372 -21.77 -12.67 2.05
N HIS A 373 -21.66 -13.67 1.18
CA HIS A 373 -21.24 -15.01 1.56
C HIS A 373 -20.03 -15.41 0.73
N VAL A 374 -18.92 -15.67 1.40
CA VAL A 374 -17.63 -16.04 0.83
C VAL A 374 -17.27 -17.44 1.26
N LEU A 375 -17.10 -18.31 0.30
CA LEU A 375 -16.46 -19.61 0.47
C LEU A 375 -15.05 -19.52 -0.10
N SER A 376 -14.04 -19.91 0.64
CA SER A 376 -12.65 -19.80 0.24
C SER A 376 -11.85 -21.06 0.54
N THR A 377 -10.91 -21.37 -0.32
CA THR A 377 -9.89 -22.38 -0.08
C THR A 377 -8.52 -21.80 -0.36
N ASN A 378 -7.55 -22.18 0.47
CA ASN A 378 -6.14 -21.81 0.32
C ASN A 378 -5.31 -23.06 0.63
N ILE A 379 -4.68 -23.59 -0.38
CA ILE A 379 -3.86 -24.81 -0.28
C ILE A 379 -2.45 -24.43 -0.72
N GLN A 380 -1.47 -24.76 0.11
CA GLN A 380 -0.07 -24.51 -0.16
C GLN A 380 0.72 -25.79 0.08
N TRP A 381 1.64 -26.07 -0.84
CA TRP A 381 2.65 -27.13 -0.69
C TRP A 381 4.01 -26.45 -0.76
N ASN A 382 4.66 -26.34 0.39
CA ASN A 382 5.93 -25.62 0.52
C ASN A 382 7.00 -26.61 0.96
N ASP A 383 8.10 -26.65 0.25
CA ASP A 383 9.31 -27.35 0.65
C ASP A 383 10.53 -26.44 0.52
N VAL A 384 11.47 -26.62 1.46
CA VAL A 384 12.71 -25.85 1.52
C VAL A 384 13.87 -26.79 1.77
N ASP A 385 14.90 -26.71 0.94
CA ASP A 385 16.19 -27.32 1.17
C ASP A 385 17.21 -26.23 1.46
N LEU A 386 17.92 -26.31 2.58
CA LEU A 386 18.93 -25.36 3.01
C LEU A 386 20.22 -26.09 3.34
N GLN A 387 21.31 -25.70 2.68
CA GLN A 387 22.66 -26.12 3.02
C GLN A 387 23.38 -24.94 3.65
N THR A 388 23.94 -25.15 4.84
CA THR A 388 24.65 -24.13 5.60
C THR A 388 26.11 -24.59 5.75
N GLY A 389 27.07 -23.74 5.40
CA GLY A 389 28.48 -23.85 5.69
C GLY A 389 28.90 -22.93 6.82
N GLY A 390 30.19 -22.83 7.12
CA GLY A 390 30.73 -21.91 8.13
C GLY A 390 30.82 -22.49 9.52
N SER A 391 30.35 -21.75 10.55
CA SER A 391 30.55 -22.13 11.96
C SER A 391 29.94 -23.49 12.32
N TYR A 392 28.82 -23.83 11.73
CA TYR A 392 28.04 -25.05 11.98
C TYR A 392 27.54 -25.68 10.70
N PRO A 393 28.40 -26.40 9.93
CA PRO A 393 28.01 -27.03 8.69
C PRO A 393 26.85 -28.03 8.88
N ASN A 394 25.78 -27.85 8.08
CA ASN A 394 24.60 -28.69 8.17
C ASN A 394 23.81 -28.69 6.86
N ARG A 395 22.89 -29.66 6.75
CA ARG A 395 21.88 -29.70 5.71
C ARG A 395 20.50 -29.85 6.35
N GLN A 396 19.57 -29.03 5.95
CA GLN A 396 18.20 -29.01 6.42
C GLN A 396 17.24 -29.20 5.26
N SER A 397 16.19 -30.00 5.46
CA SER A 397 15.09 -30.14 4.53
C SER A 397 13.77 -30.05 5.27
N ALA A 398 12.87 -29.17 4.85
CA ALA A 398 11.56 -29.02 5.47
C ALA A 398 10.44 -29.15 4.45
N TRP A 399 9.37 -29.82 4.85
CA TRP A 399 8.11 -29.92 4.13
C TRP A 399 7.00 -29.33 5.00
N MET A 400 6.34 -28.28 4.49
CA MET A 400 5.44 -27.42 5.26
C MET A 400 4.17 -27.08 4.49
N PRO A 401 3.28 -28.03 4.15
CA PRO A 401 2.02 -27.72 3.53
C PRO A 401 1.05 -27.02 4.49
N SER A 402 0.07 -26.33 3.90
CA SER A 402 -1.00 -25.68 4.65
C SER A 402 -2.30 -25.82 3.87
N TYR A 403 -3.34 -26.27 4.55
CA TYR A 403 -4.68 -26.48 4.01
C TYR A 403 -5.66 -25.63 4.79
N GLN A 404 -6.43 -24.79 4.10
CA GLN A 404 -7.42 -23.92 4.75
C GLN A 404 -8.71 -23.88 3.92
N LEU A 405 -9.83 -24.14 4.58
CA LEU A 405 -11.18 -23.92 4.08
C LEU A 405 -11.86 -22.88 4.95
N GLY A 406 -12.50 -21.89 4.36
CA GLY A 406 -13.17 -20.81 5.07
C GLY A 406 -14.57 -20.55 4.52
N SER A 407 -15.50 -20.21 5.41
CA SER A 407 -16.82 -19.72 5.11
C SER A 407 -17.06 -18.44 5.91
N HIS A 408 -17.39 -17.36 5.23
CA HIS A 408 -17.75 -16.08 5.86
C HIS A 408 -19.08 -15.61 5.30
N LEU A 409 -20.08 -15.47 6.18
CA LEU A 409 -21.40 -14.97 5.87
C LEU A 409 -21.65 -13.69 6.64
N GLN A 410 -22.07 -12.65 5.96
CA GLN A 410 -22.57 -11.41 6.56
C GLN A 410 -23.93 -11.09 5.95
N TRP A 411 -24.93 -10.97 6.80
CA TRP A 411 -26.27 -10.61 6.41
C TRP A 411 -26.71 -9.39 7.20
N MET A 412 -27.31 -8.41 6.53
CA MET A 412 -27.84 -7.20 7.17
C MET A 412 -29.21 -6.85 6.61
N GLN A 413 -30.10 -6.43 7.49
CA GLN A 413 -31.42 -5.96 7.14
C GLN A 413 -31.72 -4.62 7.84
N ARG A 414 -32.01 -3.60 7.04
CA ARG A 414 -32.39 -2.28 7.50
C ARG A 414 -33.92 -2.16 7.55
N LEU A 415 -34.45 -1.74 8.71
CA LEU A 415 -35.85 -1.48 8.97
C LEU A 415 -36.02 -0.04 9.48
N GLY A 416 -36.01 0.92 8.53
CA GLY A 416 -36.02 2.35 8.84
C GLY A 416 -34.77 2.79 9.61
N LYS A 417 -34.92 3.16 10.88
CA LYS A 417 -33.85 3.56 11.80
C LYS A 417 -33.17 2.39 12.53
N LYS A 418 -33.53 1.18 12.21
CA LYS A 418 -33.00 -0.05 12.83
C LYS A 418 -32.19 -0.83 11.81
N LEU A 419 -31.10 -1.41 12.25
CA LEU A 419 -30.24 -2.30 11.44
C LEU A 419 -30.01 -3.59 12.25
N ILE A 420 -30.33 -4.72 11.66
CA ILE A 420 -30.02 -6.04 12.19
C ILE A 420 -28.88 -6.62 11.35
N THR A 421 -27.84 -7.11 12.01
CA THR A 421 -26.70 -7.77 11.36
C THR A 421 -26.50 -9.16 11.92
N PHE A 422 -26.25 -10.13 11.08
CA PHE A 422 -25.76 -11.46 11.46
C PHE A 422 -24.45 -11.72 10.72
N THR A 423 -23.45 -12.23 11.44
CA THR A 423 -22.13 -12.59 10.89
C THR A 423 -21.75 -13.96 11.37
N SER A 424 -21.35 -14.82 10.45
CA SER A 424 -20.86 -16.18 10.69
C SER A 424 -19.50 -16.33 10.03
N ASN A 425 -18.51 -16.80 10.79
CA ASN A 425 -17.15 -17.00 10.28
C ASN A 425 -16.62 -18.35 10.75
N ASN A 426 -16.39 -19.27 9.82
CA ASN A 426 -15.98 -20.63 10.07
C ASN A 426 -14.72 -20.97 9.28
N GLN A 427 -13.74 -21.62 9.92
CA GLN A 427 -12.49 -22.00 9.30
C GLN A 427 -12.07 -23.40 9.75
N LEU A 428 -11.65 -24.21 8.80
CA LEU A 428 -11.02 -25.51 9.01
C LEU A 428 -9.61 -25.45 8.41
N CYS A 429 -8.62 -25.72 9.25
CA CYS A 429 -7.22 -25.59 8.87
C CYS A 429 -6.42 -26.81 9.31
N SER A 430 -5.41 -27.18 8.51
CA SER A 430 -4.42 -28.21 8.85
C SER A 430 -3.05 -27.76 8.36
N ARG A 431 -2.02 -27.94 9.20
CA ARG A 431 -0.64 -27.54 8.90
C ARG A 431 0.36 -28.57 9.43
N PRO A 432 0.58 -29.67 8.72
CA PRO A 432 1.70 -30.56 9.03
C PRO A 432 3.03 -29.90 8.63
N GLN A 433 4.07 -30.09 9.43
CA GLN A 433 5.40 -29.56 9.18
C GLN A 433 6.43 -30.63 9.59
N HIS A 434 7.43 -30.85 8.74
CA HIS A 434 8.53 -31.77 9.00
C HIS A 434 9.84 -31.09 8.72
N LEU A 435 10.81 -31.26 9.59
CA LEU A 435 12.19 -30.80 9.46
C LEU A 435 13.15 -31.98 9.66
N ASP A 436 14.02 -32.15 8.70
CA ASP A 436 15.13 -33.10 8.75
C ASP A 436 16.44 -32.32 8.74
N VAL A 437 17.29 -32.52 9.72
CA VAL A 437 18.59 -31.88 9.86
C VAL A 437 19.70 -32.91 9.94
N VAL A 438 20.71 -32.80 9.09
CA VAL A 438 21.93 -33.58 9.15
C VAL A 438 23.10 -32.66 9.48
N GLN A 439 23.75 -32.91 10.63
CA GLN A 439 24.90 -32.16 11.12
C GLN A 439 25.92 -33.10 11.77
N ASN A 440 27.16 -33.08 11.31
CA ASN A 440 28.23 -33.91 11.86
C ASN A 440 27.82 -35.38 12.00
N GLU A 441 27.22 -35.96 10.95
CA GLU A 441 26.70 -37.36 10.92
C GLU A 441 25.51 -37.62 11.85
N LYS A 442 25.13 -36.68 12.71
CA LYS A 442 23.92 -36.78 13.54
C LYS A 442 22.70 -36.32 12.68
N ARG A 443 21.60 -37.02 12.89
CA ARG A 443 20.33 -36.67 12.28
C ARG A 443 19.37 -36.24 13.36
N LEU A 444 18.79 -35.02 13.18
CA LEU A 444 17.70 -34.51 13.99
C LEU A 444 16.44 -34.49 13.13
N TYR A 445 15.32 -34.88 13.70
CA TYR A 445 14.04 -34.89 13.00
C TYR A 445 12.97 -34.26 13.89
N GLN A 446 12.24 -33.27 13.34
CA GLN A 446 11.10 -32.63 13.99
C GLN A 446 9.86 -32.81 13.12
N SER A 447 8.80 -33.36 13.70
CA SER A 447 7.45 -33.31 13.11
C SER A 447 6.54 -32.44 13.96
N THR A 448 5.64 -31.72 13.33
CA THR A 448 4.52 -31.04 13.98
C THR A 448 3.29 -31.17 13.09
N ASP A 449 2.17 -31.62 13.61
CA ASP A 449 0.88 -31.61 12.90
C ASP A 449 -0.14 -30.81 13.72
N THR A 450 -0.68 -29.75 13.15
CA THR A 450 -1.66 -28.91 13.79
C THR A 450 -2.94 -28.86 12.98
N LYS A 451 -4.08 -29.19 13.62
CA LYS A 451 -5.42 -29.11 13.03
C LYS A 451 -6.27 -28.16 13.87
N VAL A 452 -7.02 -27.31 13.22
CA VAL A 452 -7.84 -26.28 13.87
C VAL A 452 -9.20 -26.20 13.23
N LEU A 453 -10.23 -26.21 14.04
CA LEU A 453 -11.59 -25.81 13.71
C LEU A 453 -11.92 -24.53 14.51
N TYR A 454 -12.25 -23.46 13.82
CA TYR A 454 -12.61 -22.18 14.40
C TYR A 454 -13.99 -21.76 13.91
N THR A 455 -14.82 -21.23 14.81
CA THR A 455 -16.13 -20.65 14.52
C THR A 455 -16.31 -19.34 15.28
N ASN A 456 -16.99 -18.37 14.68
CA ASN A 456 -17.38 -17.12 15.33
C ASN A 456 -18.73 -16.65 14.77
N GLU A 457 -19.76 -16.73 15.60
CA GLU A 457 -21.13 -16.38 15.26
C GLU A 457 -21.54 -15.14 16.05
N SER A 458 -22.07 -14.12 15.38
CA SER A 458 -22.51 -12.90 16.06
C SER A 458 -23.75 -12.29 15.44
N ALA A 459 -24.55 -11.67 16.30
CA ALA A 459 -25.66 -10.83 15.89
C ALA A 459 -25.50 -9.43 16.47
N SER A 460 -25.95 -8.41 15.75
CA SER A 460 -26.03 -7.07 16.29
C SER A 460 -27.33 -6.38 15.92
N TYR A 461 -27.74 -5.49 16.80
CA TYR A 461 -28.87 -4.61 16.60
C TYR A 461 -28.40 -3.17 16.76
N SER A 462 -28.61 -2.36 15.72
CA SER A 462 -28.24 -0.95 15.72
C SER A 462 -29.50 -0.09 15.61
N LEU A 463 -29.53 1.00 16.36
CA LEU A 463 -30.61 1.98 16.38
C LEU A 463 -30.07 3.38 16.13
N ALA A 464 -30.47 4.00 15.03
CA ALA A 464 -30.12 5.38 14.70
C ALA A 464 -31.14 6.37 15.29
N LEU A 465 -30.69 7.22 16.22
CA LEU A 465 -31.49 8.23 16.92
C LEU A 465 -30.93 9.63 16.66
N ASN A 466 -31.33 10.27 15.58
CA ASN A 466 -30.83 11.58 15.16
C ASN A 466 -29.29 11.62 15.07
N LYS A 467 -28.61 12.13 16.10
CA LYS A 467 -27.16 12.29 16.20
C LYS A 467 -26.47 11.08 16.83
N PHE A 468 -27.21 10.14 17.36
CA PHE A 468 -26.67 8.95 18.02
C PHE A 468 -26.97 7.70 17.21
N VAL A 469 -25.99 6.81 17.16
CA VAL A 469 -26.20 5.41 16.75
C VAL A 469 -25.75 4.52 17.90
N LEU A 470 -26.71 3.77 18.43
CA LEU A 470 -26.43 2.77 19.46
C LEU A 470 -26.44 1.40 18.81
N THR A 471 -25.37 0.65 18.96
CA THR A 471 -25.24 -0.73 18.48
C THR A 471 -24.93 -1.65 19.64
N LEU A 472 -25.72 -2.70 19.77
CA LEU A 472 -25.43 -3.80 20.70
C LEU A 472 -25.10 -5.04 19.86
N LYS A 473 -23.86 -5.51 19.94
CA LYS A 473 -23.39 -6.74 19.31
C LYS A 473 -23.18 -7.81 20.38
N GLY A 474 -23.68 -9.02 20.14
CA GLY A 474 -23.39 -10.19 20.96
C GLY A 474 -22.97 -11.35 20.08
N GLY A 475 -22.15 -12.24 20.61
CA GLY A 475 -21.71 -13.38 19.84
C GLY A 475 -20.97 -14.43 20.66
N MET A 476 -20.64 -15.51 19.99
CA MET A 476 -19.85 -16.61 20.51
C MET A 476 -18.77 -16.98 19.51
N ALA A 477 -17.59 -17.28 20.01
CA ALA A 477 -16.52 -17.87 19.22
C ALA A 477 -15.98 -19.13 19.91
N GLY A 478 -15.60 -20.12 19.11
CA GLY A 478 -15.06 -21.38 19.58
C GLY A 478 -13.87 -21.81 18.75
N LEU A 479 -12.93 -22.47 19.41
CA LEU A 479 -11.77 -23.05 18.76
C LEU A 479 -11.54 -24.46 19.32
N LEU A 480 -11.31 -25.39 18.40
CA LEU A 480 -10.79 -26.73 18.69
C LEU A 480 -9.46 -26.87 17.96
N ARG A 481 -8.41 -27.19 18.68
CA ARG A 481 -7.07 -27.37 18.15
C ARG A 481 -6.47 -28.67 18.63
N SER A 482 -5.94 -29.49 17.72
CA SER A 482 -5.01 -30.57 18.05
C SER A 482 -3.61 -30.23 17.57
N MET A 483 -2.61 -30.59 18.33
CA MET A 483 -1.21 -30.46 17.98
C MET A 483 -0.45 -31.70 18.45
N ASP A 484 0.11 -32.41 17.48
CA ASP A 484 1.02 -33.51 17.68
C ASP A 484 2.42 -33.08 17.25
N SER A 485 3.43 -33.26 18.10
CA SER A 485 4.80 -33.00 17.69
C SER A 485 5.77 -34.00 18.27
N LYS A 486 6.85 -34.30 17.54
CA LYS A 486 7.90 -35.20 17.96
C LYS A 486 9.26 -34.71 17.49
N LEU A 487 10.21 -34.62 18.42
CA LEU A 487 11.61 -34.32 18.17
C LEU A 487 12.44 -35.60 18.40
N GLU A 488 13.27 -35.96 17.44
CA GLU A 488 14.15 -37.12 17.50
C GLU A 488 15.61 -36.71 17.25
N GLY A 489 16.55 -37.50 17.77
CA GLY A 489 17.99 -37.32 17.60
C GLY A 489 18.65 -36.40 18.62
N VAL A 490 17.89 -35.85 19.58
CA VAL A 490 18.40 -35.06 20.70
C VAL A 490 18.37 -35.90 21.97
N SER A 491 19.43 -35.84 22.79
CA SER A 491 19.51 -36.55 24.08
C SER A 491 18.78 -35.77 25.18
N LEU A 492 17.46 -35.75 25.10
CA LEU A 492 16.57 -35.11 26.07
C LEU A 492 15.56 -36.11 26.64
N PRO A 493 15.02 -35.90 27.86
CA PRO A 493 13.95 -36.72 28.42
C PRO A 493 12.75 -36.83 27.50
N SER A 494 12.05 -37.98 27.51
CA SER A 494 10.90 -38.23 26.61
C SER A 494 9.75 -37.21 26.77
N ASN A 495 9.56 -36.67 27.96
CA ASN A 495 8.57 -35.64 28.25
C ASN A 495 8.94 -34.25 27.70
N GLN A 496 10.17 -34.08 27.19
CA GLN A 496 10.62 -32.82 26.55
C GLN A 496 10.70 -32.89 25.02
N VAL A 497 10.33 -34.01 24.40
CA VAL A 497 10.47 -34.24 22.97
C VAL A 497 9.16 -34.57 22.26
N VAL A 498 8.07 -34.79 22.98
CA VAL A 498 6.76 -35.15 22.41
C VAL A 498 5.67 -34.22 22.95
N ASN A 499 4.89 -33.68 22.08
CA ASN A 499 3.63 -33.00 22.38
C ASN A 499 2.46 -33.78 21.79
N ASP A 500 1.43 -34.01 22.55
CA ASP A 500 0.10 -34.50 22.15
C ASP A 500 -0.92 -33.65 22.93
N ILE A 501 -1.40 -32.59 22.29
CA ILE A 501 -2.14 -31.54 22.96
C ILE A 501 -3.44 -31.27 22.21
N THR A 502 -4.55 -31.39 22.92
CA THR A 502 -5.84 -30.88 22.45
C THR A 502 -6.21 -29.66 23.27
N SER A 503 -6.33 -28.52 22.59
CA SER A 503 -6.69 -27.24 23.18
C SER A 503 -8.04 -26.78 22.65
N ASN A 504 -8.85 -26.18 23.51
CA ASN A 504 -10.07 -25.52 23.05
C ASN A 504 -10.35 -24.27 23.88
N TYR A 505 -11.08 -23.34 23.29
CA TYR A 505 -11.70 -22.26 24.04
C TYR A 505 -13.10 -21.98 23.55
N LEU A 506 -13.91 -21.45 24.46
CA LEU A 506 -15.19 -20.83 24.19
C LEU A 506 -15.11 -19.36 24.62
N GLN A 507 -15.45 -18.45 23.72
CA GLN A 507 -15.59 -17.03 23.99
C GLN A 507 -17.06 -16.64 23.84
N LEU A 508 -17.63 -16.02 24.86
CA LEU A 508 -18.92 -15.32 24.79
C LEU A 508 -18.64 -13.82 24.91
N TYR A 509 -19.21 -13.01 24.05
CA TYR A 509 -18.95 -11.59 24.10
C TYR A 509 -20.16 -10.71 23.85
N VAL A 510 -20.12 -9.53 24.47
CA VAL A 510 -21.08 -8.44 24.24
C VAL A 510 -20.26 -7.17 24.00
N ALA A 511 -20.58 -6.45 22.94
CA ALA A 511 -19.88 -5.23 22.55
C ALA A 511 -20.88 -4.09 22.30
N PRO A 512 -21.25 -3.31 23.32
CA PRO A 512 -22.00 -2.09 23.13
C PRO A 512 -21.13 -1.02 22.48
N GLN A 513 -21.67 -0.38 21.44
CA GLN A 513 -21.03 0.72 20.72
C GLN A 513 -21.99 1.91 20.66
N LEU A 514 -21.44 3.09 20.93
CA LEU A 514 -22.12 4.38 20.80
C LEU A 514 -21.36 5.23 19.79
N GLU A 515 -22.05 5.68 18.75
CA GLU A 515 -21.56 6.70 17.83
C GLU A 515 -22.37 7.98 18.02
N TYR A 516 -21.69 9.13 18.05
CA TYR A 516 -22.30 10.45 18.24
C TYR A 516 -21.68 11.47 17.32
N GLY A 517 -22.49 12.05 16.41
CA GLY A 517 -22.07 13.11 15.51
C GLY A 517 -22.65 14.46 15.90
N ILE A 518 -21.83 15.47 16.14
CA ILE A 518 -22.25 16.84 16.44
C ILE A 518 -21.41 17.88 15.69
N GLY A 519 -22.04 18.55 14.73
CA GLY A 519 -21.38 19.54 13.92
C GLY A 519 -20.21 18.96 13.13
N ARG A 520 -18.97 19.28 13.56
CA ARG A 520 -17.73 18.80 12.93
C ARG A 520 -17.03 17.70 13.72
N TRP A 521 -17.66 17.19 14.76
CA TRP A 521 -17.11 16.18 15.64
C TRP A 521 -17.87 14.88 15.51
N ASP A 522 -17.14 13.79 15.43
CA ASP A 522 -17.66 12.43 15.48
C ASP A 522 -16.95 11.69 16.62
N PHE A 523 -17.72 11.05 17.46
CA PHE A 523 -17.25 10.26 18.59
C PHE A 523 -17.74 8.82 18.41
N MET A 524 -16.87 7.86 18.67
CA MET A 524 -17.23 6.44 18.73
C MET A 524 -16.64 5.84 20.01
N LEU A 525 -17.47 5.30 20.86
CA LEU A 525 -17.08 4.53 22.03
C LEU A 525 -17.55 3.09 21.85
N ASN A 526 -16.64 2.14 21.93
CA ASN A 526 -16.91 0.70 21.88
C ASN A 526 -16.32 0.05 23.14
N VAL A 527 -17.12 -0.76 23.86
CA VAL A 527 -16.69 -1.37 25.13
C VAL A 527 -16.99 -2.88 25.11
N PRO A 528 -16.23 -3.68 24.37
CA PRO A 528 -16.41 -5.13 24.35
C PRO A 528 -16.04 -5.75 25.70
N ALA A 529 -16.92 -6.60 26.19
CA ALA A 529 -16.71 -7.49 27.33
C ALA A 529 -16.72 -8.92 26.80
N ASN A 530 -15.67 -9.66 27.10
CA ASN A 530 -15.44 -11.00 26.58
C ASN A 530 -15.25 -11.95 27.76
N TYR A 531 -16.11 -12.96 27.88
CA TYR A 531 -15.91 -14.09 28.76
C TYR A 531 -15.24 -15.21 27.98
N TYR A 532 -14.15 -15.74 28.51
CA TYR A 532 -13.41 -16.85 27.95
C TYR A 532 -13.44 -18.03 28.92
N HIS A 533 -13.68 -19.21 28.38
CA HIS A 533 -13.38 -20.47 29.02
C HIS A 533 -12.26 -21.15 28.20
N TRP A 534 -11.11 -21.33 28.83
CA TRP A 534 -9.94 -21.90 28.21
C TRP A 534 -9.69 -23.30 28.74
N ASN A 535 -9.45 -24.25 27.86
CA ASN A 535 -8.86 -25.55 28.15
C ASN A 535 -7.69 -25.75 27.20
N LEU A 536 -6.48 -25.52 27.66
CA LEU A 536 -5.29 -25.53 26.85
C LEU A 536 -4.65 -26.92 26.67
N GLY A 537 -5.16 -27.93 27.40
CA GLY A 537 -4.64 -29.30 27.36
C GLY A 537 -3.23 -29.43 27.96
N GLY A 538 -2.54 -30.53 27.71
CA GLY A 538 -1.16 -30.74 28.13
C GLY A 538 -0.92 -30.69 29.64
N GLY A 539 -1.95 -30.97 30.46
CA GLY A 539 -1.86 -30.91 31.94
C GLY A 539 -2.15 -29.54 32.54
N LEU A 540 -2.37 -28.49 31.71
CA LEU A 540 -2.78 -27.17 32.19
C LEU A 540 -4.22 -27.20 32.68
N GLN A 541 -4.47 -26.49 33.79
CA GLN A 541 -5.82 -26.35 34.32
C GLN A 541 -6.68 -25.43 33.42
N SER A 542 -7.97 -25.75 33.35
CA SER A 542 -8.93 -24.86 32.69
C SER A 542 -9.03 -23.53 33.43
N LYS A 543 -9.10 -22.41 32.67
CA LYS A 543 -9.20 -21.07 33.24
C LYS A 543 -10.39 -20.33 32.65
N ASN A 544 -11.02 -19.49 33.46
CA ASN A 544 -12.07 -18.58 33.06
C ASN A 544 -11.61 -17.15 33.26
N ASP A 545 -11.81 -16.29 32.29
CA ASP A 545 -11.46 -14.87 32.35
C ASP A 545 -12.54 -13.98 31.74
N ILE A 546 -12.70 -12.77 32.31
CA ILE A 546 -13.52 -11.70 31.73
C ILE A 546 -12.59 -10.58 31.35
N LEU A 547 -12.49 -10.30 30.04
CA LEU A 547 -11.57 -9.32 29.46
C LEU A 547 -12.34 -8.18 28.84
N PHE A 548 -11.91 -6.94 29.14
CA PHE A 548 -12.46 -5.72 28.58
C PHE A 548 -11.48 -5.09 27.61
N SER A 549 -11.98 -4.62 26.45
CA SER A 549 -11.13 -3.99 25.43
C SER A 549 -11.77 -2.69 24.91
N PRO A 550 -11.93 -1.67 25.77
CA PRO A 550 -12.55 -0.41 25.40
C PRO A 550 -11.74 0.35 24.35
N GLN A 551 -12.46 0.98 23.43
CA GLN A 551 -11.92 1.84 22.38
C GLN A 551 -12.72 3.13 22.28
N LEU A 552 -12.02 4.26 22.22
CA LEU A 552 -12.59 5.58 21.96
C LEU A 552 -11.94 6.15 20.69
N VAL A 553 -12.76 6.61 19.76
CA VAL A 553 -12.30 7.35 18.57
C VAL A 553 -12.97 8.72 18.56
N VAL A 554 -12.18 9.76 18.38
CA VAL A 554 -12.63 11.14 18.25
C VAL A 554 -12.14 11.66 16.91
N ARG A 555 -13.03 12.18 16.08
CA ARG A 555 -12.72 12.83 14.82
C ARG A 555 -13.18 14.27 14.84
N TRP A 556 -12.34 15.14 14.33
CA TRP A 556 -12.63 16.56 14.18
C TRP A 556 -12.40 17.00 12.74
N ASN A 557 -13.48 17.18 12.01
CA ASN A 557 -13.50 17.75 10.67
C ASN A 557 -13.39 19.30 10.78
N VAL A 558 -12.18 19.81 10.99
CA VAL A 558 -11.94 21.25 11.22
C VAL A 558 -12.54 22.08 10.09
N ASN A 559 -12.30 21.65 8.87
CA ASN A 559 -12.91 22.15 7.63
C ASN A 559 -12.79 21.09 6.52
N SER A 560 -13.20 21.40 5.29
CA SER A 560 -13.08 20.49 4.14
C SER A 560 -11.63 20.11 3.77
N ARG A 561 -10.62 20.80 4.33
CA ARG A 561 -9.21 20.59 4.04
C ARG A 561 -8.43 19.92 5.16
N LEU A 562 -8.86 20.08 6.40
CA LEU A 562 -8.15 19.62 7.59
C LEU A 562 -9.04 18.68 8.42
N ASN A 563 -8.58 17.47 8.59
CA ASN A 563 -9.18 16.46 9.46
C ASN A 563 -8.16 16.01 10.51
N VAL A 564 -8.61 15.89 11.74
CA VAL A 564 -7.81 15.39 12.87
C VAL A 564 -8.57 14.24 13.52
N SER A 565 -7.90 13.13 13.78
CA SER A 565 -8.49 12.02 14.53
C SER A 565 -7.55 11.53 15.62
N VAL A 566 -8.13 11.15 16.74
CA VAL A 566 -7.42 10.52 17.86
C VAL A 566 -8.20 9.27 18.26
N SER A 567 -7.51 8.16 18.38
CA SER A 567 -8.08 6.93 18.93
C SER A 567 -7.26 6.43 20.11
N GLY A 568 -7.93 6.03 21.17
CA GLY A 568 -7.37 5.35 22.32
C GLY A 568 -8.00 3.98 22.48
N GLN A 569 -7.20 2.96 22.75
CA GLN A 569 -7.65 1.59 22.95
C GLN A 569 -6.90 0.92 24.10
N VAL A 570 -7.62 0.15 24.89
CA VAL A 570 -7.07 -0.87 25.77
C VAL A 570 -7.46 -2.21 25.19
N SER A 571 -6.49 -3.07 24.94
CA SER A 571 -6.71 -4.44 24.45
C SER A 571 -6.25 -5.43 25.49
N SER A 572 -7.19 -6.15 26.09
CA SER A 572 -6.90 -7.27 26.97
C SER A 572 -7.18 -8.56 26.21
N GLN A 573 -6.19 -9.39 26.09
CA GLN A 573 -6.28 -10.66 25.35
C GLN A 573 -5.48 -11.77 26.00
N GLY A 574 -5.99 -12.99 25.89
CA GLY A 574 -5.23 -14.18 26.20
C GLY A 574 -4.10 -14.36 25.17
N TYR A 575 -3.11 -15.14 25.52
CA TYR A 575 -2.05 -15.49 24.59
C TYR A 575 -2.59 -16.37 23.45
N ASP A 576 -1.88 -16.32 22.34
CA ASP A 576 -2.13 -17.20 21.20
C ASP A 576 -2.00 -18.67 21.62
N VAL A 577 -3.08 -19.42 21.43
CA VAL A 577 -3.17 -20.85 21.75
C VAL A 577 -2.05 -21.66 21.09
N GLY A 578 -1.52 -21.20 19.96
CA GLY A 578 -0.38 -21.82 19.28
C GLY A 578 0.93 -21.80 20.04
N ASN A 579 1.05 -20.99 21.10
CA ASN A 579 2.24 -20.95 21.95
C ASN A 579 2.16 -21.88 23.17
N TYR A 580 1.01 -22.54 23.41
CA TYR A 580 0.87 -23.47 24.53
C TYR A 580 1.21 -24.88 24.07
N TYR A 581 2.38 -25.34 24.47
CA TYR A 581 2.86 -26.72 24.31
C TYR A 581 3.96 -26.99 25.34
N ASN A 582 4.16 -28.26 25.73
CA ASN A 582 4.94 -28.64 26.91
C ASN A 582 6.38 -29.02 26.57
N SER A 583 6.64 -29.45 25.34
CA SER A 583 7.91 -30.00 24.93
C SER A 583 8.58 -29.11 23.90
N LEU A 584 9.91 -29.22 23.81
CA LEU A 584 10.69 -28.40 22.89
C LEU A 584 10.37 -28.71 21.43
N ILE A 585 10.43 -27.67 20.59
CA ILE A 585 10.29 -27.77 19.15
C ILE A 585 11.58 -27.24 18.51
N LEU A 586 12.21 -28.03 17.64
CA LEU A 586 13.33 -27.61 16.82
C LEU A 586 12.80 -26.80 15.64
N THR A 587 13.15 -25.53 15.57
CA THR A 587 12.66 -24.62 14.53
C THR A 587 13.60 -24.52 13.32
N ASP A 588 14.88 -24.70 13.54
CA ASP A 588 15.96 -24.83 12.57
C ASP A 588 17.08 -25.73 13.18
N TYR A 589 18.22 -25.87 12.51
CA TYR A 589 19.28 -26.80 12.92
C TYR A 589 19.81 -26.61 14.35
N ARG A 590 19.61 -25.47 14.97
CA ARG A 590 20.16 -25.12 16.29
C ARG A 590 19.18 -24.42 17.22
N THR A 591 18.00 -24.03 16.79
CA THR A 591 17.06 -23.25 17.60
C THR A 591 15.96 -24.15 18.15
N LEU A 592 15.93 -24.29 19.48
CA LEU A 592 14.88 -24.95 20.22
C LEU A 592 13.95 -23.89 20.82
N LYS A 593 12.65 -24.13 20.77
CA LYS A 593 11.64 -23.28 21.42
C LYS A 593 10.79 -24.08 22.38
N SER A 594 10.55 -23.53 23.57
CA SER A 594 9.51 -24.00 24.48
C SER A 594 8.22 -23.22 24.27
N GLY A 595 7.10 -23.82 24.66
CA GLY A 595 5.82 -23.10 24.78
C GLY A 595 5.71 -22.36 26.11
N TYR A 596 4.54 -21.71 26.34
CA TYR A 596 4.17 -21.16 27.63
C TYR A 596 3.75 -22.30 28.57
N GLU A 597 4.22 -22.24 29.82
CA GLU A 597 3.94 -23.26 30.84
C GLU A 597 2.63 -22.97 31.58
N THR A 598 2.21 -21.72 31.64
CA THR A 598 0.98 -21.29 32.33
C THR A 598 0.17 -20.40 31.45
N TYR A 599 -1.12 -20.20 31.77
CA TYR A 599 -1.97 -19.27 31.07
C TYR A 599 -2.10 -17.95 31.84
N ASP A 600 -1.89 -16.83 31.15
CA ASP A 600 -2.23 -15.52 31.68
C ASP A 600 -2.59 -14.55 30.54
N THR A 601 -2.99 -13.31 30.88
CA THR A 601 -3.45 -12.30 29.94
C THR A 601 -2.43 -11.18 29.78
N SER A 602 -2.31 -10.70 28.56
CA SER A 602 -1.56 -9.48 28.26
C SER A 602 -2.50 -8.29 28.11
N VAL A 603 -2.00 -7.11 28.44
CA VAL A 603 -2.70 -5.84 28.28
C VAL A 603 -1.90 -4.91 27.41
N GLY A 604 -2.45 -4.61 26.25
CA GLY A 604 -1.94 -3.57 25.33
C GLY A 604 -2.75 -2.30 25.47
N LYS A 605 -2.08 -1.15 25.52
CA LYS A 605 -2.71 0.18 25.44
C LYS A 605 -2.14 0.90 24.24
N SER A 606 -2.98 1.60 23.48
CA SER A 606 -2.50 2.39 22.35
C SER A 606 -3.22 3.71 22.26
N ILE A 607 -2.46 4.71 21.79
CA ILE A 607 -3.01 6.00 21.36
C ILE A 607 -2.49 6.26 19.95
N ILE A 608 -3.41 6.59 19.04
CA ILE A 608 -3.10 6.89 17.65
C ILE A 608 -3.70 8.25 17.32
N GLY A 609 -2.86 9.19 16.90
CA GLY A 609 -3.26 10.51 16.41
C GLY A 609 -2.97 10.62 14.92
N ASN A 610 -3.94 11.13 14.13
CA ASN A 610 -3.76 11.38 12.71
C ASN A 610 -4.19 12.81 12.36
N ILE A 611 -3.42 13.46 11.52
CA ILE A 611 -3.70 14.78 10.96
C ILE A 611 -3.62 14.65 9.44
N TYR A 612 -4.71 15.01 8.77
CA TYR A 612 -4.79 15.02 7.30
C TYR A 612 -5.09 16.44 6.82
N TYR A 613 -4.27 16.92 5.91
CA TYR A 613 -4.46 18.22 5.27
C TYR A 613 -4.40 18.07 3.75
N LYS A 614 -5.37 18.67 3.04
CA LYS A 614 -5.44 18.63 1.59
C LYS A 614 -5.86 19.97 0.99
N ARG A 615 -5.26 20.29 -0.16
CA ARG A 615 -5.72 21.31 -1.10
C ARG A 615 -5.73 20.69 -2.50
N SER A 616 -6.81 19.94 -2.78
CA SER A 616 -6.88 19.03 -3.93
C SER A 616 -6.63 19.71 -5.26
N LEU A 617 -7.22 20.92 -5.48
CA LEU A 617 -7.05 21.70 -6.70
C LEU A 617 -5.65 22.32 -6.86
N GLU A 618 -4.89 22.43 -5.76
CA GLU A 618 -3.50 22.87 -5.74
C GLU A 618 -2.53 21.69 -5.69
N GLU A 619 -3.07 20.47 -5.79
CA GLU A 619 -2.30 19.22 -5.75
C GLU A 619 -1.39 19.11 -4.51
N PHE A 620 -1.86 19.59 -3.36
CA PHE A 620 -1.12 19.52 -2.10
C PHE A 620 -1.83 18.61 -1.11
N PHE A 621 -1.11 17.59 -0.62
CA PHE A 621 -1.60 16.62 0.36
C PHE A 621 -0.53 16.39 1.41
N ALA A 622 -0.93 16.38 2.68
CA ALA A 622 -0.06 16.10 3.80
C ALA A 622 -0.78 15.26 4.84
N ASN A 623 -0.09 14.30 5.40
CA ASN A 623 -0.56 13.55 6.55
C ASN A 623 0.56 13.32 7.57
N LEU A 624 0.17 13.28 8.82
CA LEU A 624 1.02 12.91 9.96
C LEU A 624 0.25 11.95 10.85
N SER A 625 0.87 10.82 11.17
CA SER A 625 0.35 9.84 12.11
C SER A 625 1.35 9.61 13.23
N ILE A 626 0.86 9.59 14.46
CA ILE A 626 1.65 9.36 15.67
C ILE A 626 1.00 8.19 16.41
N PHE A 627 1.80 7.21 16.75
CA PHE A 627 1.37 6.02 17.46
C PHE A 627 2.18 5.87 18.74
N ARG A 628 1.52 5.54 19.82
CA ARG A 628 2.19 5.06 21.03
C ARG A 628 1.53 3.79 21.51
N PHE A 629 2.35 2.81 21.83
CA PHE A 629 1.93 1.51 22.33
C PHE A 629 2.62 1.22 23.65
N TRP A 630 1.84 0.83 24.65
CA TRP A 630 2.32 0.29 25.92
C TRP A 630 1.76 -1.11 26.05
N ASN A 631 2.65 -2.09 26.16
CA ASN A 631 2.25 -3.46 26.36
C ASN A 631 2.78 -3.97 27.68
N SER A 632 1.94 -4.67 28.40
CA SER A 632 2.31 -5.41 29.60
C SER A 632 2.05 -6.88 29.36
N SER A 633 3.06 -7.70 29.57
CA SER A 633 3.05 -9.16 29.45
C SER A 633 3.43 -9.81 30.78
N PRO A 634 2.77 -10.86 31.23
CA PRO A 634 3.19 -11.63 32.42
C PRO A 634 4.42 -12.49 32.15
N TYR A 635 4.80 -12.68 30.88
CA TYR A 635 5.93 -13.49 30.47
C TYR A 635 7.03 -12.66 29.84
N GLN A 636 8.25 -12.89 30.30
CA GLN A 636 9.48 -12.39 29.73
C GLN A 636 10.06 -13.45 28.79
N SER A 637 10.40 -13.05 27.56
CA SER A 637 11.17 -13.93 26.68
C SER A 637 12.57 -14.14 27.22
N GLU A 638 13.04 -15.36 27.13
CA GLU A 638 14.37 -15.80 27.59
C GLU A 638 15.10 -16.49 26.44
N GLN A 639 16.35 -16.14 26.25
CA GLN A 639 17.26 -16.82 25.33
C GLN A 639 18.56 -17.20 26.03
N CYS A 640 18.98 -18.44 25.84
CA CYS A 640 20.26 -18.91 26.33
C CYS A 640 20.87 -19.95 25.38
N PHE A 641 22.18 -20.05 25.39
CA PHE A 641 22.89 -21.11 24.67
C PHE A 641 23.09 -22.30 25.56
N VAL A 642 22.61 -23.47 25.13
CA VAL A 642 22.83 -24.76 25.79
C VAL A 642 23.57 -25.63 24.79
N ASP A 643 24.86 -25.91 25.04
CA ASP A 643 25.76 -26.53 24.08
C ASP A 643 25.77 -25.79 22.74
N ASP A 644 25.35 -26.46 21.64
CA ASP A 644 25.25 -25.87 20.29
C ASP A 644 23.87 -25.34 19.98
N PHE A 645 22.89 -25.49 20.89
CA PHE A 645 21.53 -25.03 20.68
C PHE A 645 21.30 -23.66 21.30
N LEU A 646 20.53 -22.84 20.59
CA LEU A 646 19.92 -21.60 21.09
C LEU A 646 18.51 -21.94 21.60
N LEU A 647 18.33 -21.92 22.91
CA LEU A 647 17.04 -22.15 23.54
C LEU A 647 16.28 -20.83 23.70
N TYR A 648 15.07 -20.78 23.14
CA TYR A 648 14.09 -19.75 23.44
C TYR A 648 13.01 -20.30 24.35
N SER A 649 12.85 -19.68 25.50
CA SER A 649 11.87 -20.03 26.53
C SER A 649 11.12 -18.77 27.00
N TYR A 650 10.19 -18.97 27.91
CA TYR A 650 9.43 -17.90 28.53
C TYR A 650 9.45 -18.09 30.05
N ARG A 651 9.87 -17.06 30.76
CA ARG A 651 9.87 -17.02 32.22
C ARG A 651 8.67 -16.24 32.72
N GLU A 652 7.97 -16.72 33.71
CA GLU A 652 6.88 -16.02 34.38
C GLU A 652 7.44 -14.84 35.18
N GLN A 653 7.58 -13.71 34.51
CA GLN A 653 8.08 -12.46 35.05
C GLN A 653 7.42 -11.31 34.31
N PRO A 654 6.65 -10.44 34.98
CA PRO A 654 5.99 -9.32 34.33
C PRO A 654 6.99 -8.40 33.63
N VAL A 655 6.65 -8.03 32.40
CA VAL A 655 7.44 -7.12 31.58
C VAL A 655 6.54 -6.09 30.92
N SER A 656 7.07 -4.89 30.74
CA SER A 656 6.41 -3.83 29.96
C SER A 656 7.32 -3.37 28.81
N SER A 657 6.68 -2.98 27.73
CA SER A 657 7.34 -2.32 26.59
C SER A 657 6.65 -1.00 26.25
N ASP A 658 7.41 -0.01 25.83
CA ASP A 658 6.92 1.29 25.33
C ASP A 658 7.46 1.54 23.93
N SER A 659 6.58 1.85 22.99
CA SER A 659 6.98 2.07 21.61
C SER A 659 6.29 3.30 21.03
N TRP A 660 7.05 4.11 20.31
CA TRP A 660 6.59 5.27 19.57
C TRP A 660 6.87 5.12 18.10
N PHE A 661 5.89 5.46 17.27
CA PHE A 661 6.05 5.51 15.83
C PHE A 661 5.49 6.83 15.28
N PHE A 662 6.24 7.44 14.37
CA PHE A 662 5.87 8.65 13.66
C PHE A 662 5.92 8.36 12.17
N MET A 663 4.86 8.71 11.46
CA MET A 663 4.78 8.57 10.01
C MET A 663 4.28 9.86 9.39
N GLY A 664 5.03 10.42 8.47
CA GLY A 664 4.67 11.64 7.76
C GLY A 664 4.81 11.47 6.24
N ASN A 665 3.89 12.08 5.52
CA ASN A 665 3.94 12.14 4.05
C ASN A 665 3.43 13.50 3.60
N VAL A 666 4.18 14.15 2.70
CA VAL A 666 3.79 15.40 2.05
C VAL A 666 3.99 15.24 0.54
N SER A 667 2.96 15.52 -0.22
CA SER A 667 2.96 15.40 -1.68
C SER A 667 2.46 16.69 -2.31
N LYS A 668 3.19 17.21 -3.32
CA LYS A 668 2.88 18.44 -4.03
C LYS A 668 3.09 18.29 -5.52
N GLY A 669 2.05 18.62 -6.29
CA GLY A 669 2.18 18.83 -7.74
C GLY A 669 2.98 20.09 -8.06
N ILE A 670 3.88 20.03 -9.05
CA ILE A 670 4.78 21.11 -9.46
C ILE A 670 4.59 21.38 -10.95
N ASP A 671 3.91 22.49 -11.26
CA ASP A 671 3.47 22.78 -12.63
C ASP A 671 4.63 23.02 -13.61
N PHE A 672 5.72 23.70 -13.19
CA PHE A 672 6.80 24.05 -14.13
C PHE A 672 7.60 22.82 -14.60
N ILE A 673 7.65 21.73 -13.81
CA ILE A 673 8.21 20.45 -14.24
C ILE A 673 7.15 19.46 -14.70
N ARG A 674 5.85 19.84 -14.68
CA ARG A 674 4.69 18.94 -14.90
C ARG A 674 4.80 17.65 -14.12
N GLY A 675 5.14 17.76 -12.85
CA GLY A 675 5.54 16.65 -12.01
C GLY A 675 4.95 16.71 -10.61
N ILE A 676 5.51 15.87 -9.76
CA ILE A 676 5.14 15.74 -8.36
C ILE A 676 6.40 15.55 -7.51
N ALA A 677 6.45 16.18 -6.35
CA ALA A 677 7.42 15.87 -5.31
C ALA A 677 6.69 15.27 -4.10
N THR A 678 7.23 14.20 -3.55
CA THR A 678 6.68 13.53 -2.37
C THR A 678 7.80 13.29 -1.36
N PHE A 679 7.62 13.81 -0.16
CA PHE A 679 8.48 13.54 0.99
C PHE A 679 7.79 12.57 1.94
N LYS A 680 8.51 11.56 2.40
CA LYS A 680 8.05 10.56 3.36
C LYS A 680 9.06 10.45 4.48
N ALA A 681 8.58 10.37 5.72
CA ALA A 681 9.42 10.15 6.89
C ALA A 681 8.74 9.17 7.85
N ASN A 682 9.50 8.19 8.31
CA ASN A 682 9.08 7.26 9.34
C ASN A 682 10.16 7.22 10.42
N TYR A 683 9.74 7.20 11.68
CA TYR A 683 10.62 7.03 12.83
C TYR A 683 9.96 6.11 13.85
N GLY A 684 10.70 5.14 14.34
CA GLY A 684 10.27 4.22 15.40
C GLY A 684 11.27 4.22 16.54
N LEU A 685 10.76 4.15 17.76
CA LEU A 685 11.52 4.02 19.00
C LEU A 685 10.83 2.98 19.89
N SER A 686 11.56 2.03 20.43
CA SER A 686 11.02 0.98 21.32
C SER A 686 11.98 0.71 22.46
N ASP A 687 11.44 0.71 23.68
CA ASP A 687 12.10 0.26 24.90
C ASP A 687 11.53 -1.11 25.27
N ILE A 688 12.39 -2.11 25.32
CA ILE A 688 12.02 -3.52 25.51
C ILE A 688 13.05 -4.17 26.41
N SER A 689 12.68 -5.26 27.09
CA SER A 689 13.59 -6.08 27.86
C SER A 689 13.45 -7.54 27.50
N LEU A 690 14.52 -8.31 27.62
CA LEU A 690 14.52 -9.77 27.50
C LEU A 690 15.52 -10.39 28.51
N ILE A 691 15.39 -11.66 28.80
CA ILE A 691 16.36 -12.39 29.60
C ILE A 691 17.35 -13.05 28.62
N ALA A 692 18.63 -12.70 28.77
CA ALA A 692 19.73 -13.30 28.04
C ALA A 692 20.71 -13.94 29.04
N GLU A 693 21.03 -15.24 28.88
CA GLU A 693 21.90 -16.00 29.78
C GLU A 693 21.53 -15.79 31.27
N ASN A 694 20.22 -15.94 31.57
CA ASN A 694 19.64 -15.75 32.93
C ASN A 694 19.73 -14.33 33.51
N LYS A 695 20.12 -13.31 32.74
CA LYS A 695 20.14 -11.91 33.18
C LYS A 695 19.13 -11.10 32.43
N LEU A 696 18.39 -10.24 33.12
CA LEU A 696 17.48 -9.28 32.46
C LEU A 696 18.33 -8.20 31.79
N VAL A 697 18.10 -8.01 30.52
CA VAL A 697 18.75 -7.00 29.67
C VAL A 697 17.68 -6.09 29.07
N SER A 698 17.78 -4.81 29.37
CA SER A 698 16.95 -3.78 28.76
C SER A 698 17.66 -3.19 27.57
N TYR A 699 16.91 -2.98 26.49
CA TYR A 699 17.46 -2.37 25.30
C TYR A 699 16.49 -1.38 24.65
N ARG A 700 17.08 -0.36 24.03
CA ARG A 700 16.42 0.65 23.24
C ARG A 700 16.76 0.46 21.78
N SER A 701 15.74 0.25 20.95
CA SER A 701 15.88 0.19 19.51
C SER A 701 15.24 1.41 18.86
N SER A 702 15.95 2.08 17.95
CA SER A 702 15.35 3.11 17.13
C SER A 702 15.69 2.93 15.66
N SER A 703 14.76 3.32 14.79
CA SER A 703 14.95 3.27 13.35
C SER A 703 14.27 4.44 12.67
N SER A 704 14.85 4.92 11.59
CA SER A 704 14.28 5.95 10.74
C SER A 704 14.45 5.60 9.27
N ASN A 705 13.48 6.02 8.47
CA ASN A 705 13.60 6.03 7.02
C ASN A 705 12.95 7.30 6.49
N MET A 706 13.72 8.13 5.80
CA MET A 706 13.28 9.36 5.16
C MET A 706 13.52 9.24 3.66
N SER A 707 12.56 9.60 2.84
CA SER A 707 12.72 9.60 1.39
C SER A 707 12.09 10.82 0.75
N MET A 708 12.68 11.28 -0.33
CA MET A 708 12.15 12.31 -1.21
C MET A 708 12.12 11.76 -2.63
N ASP A 709 10.92 11.68 -3.19
CA ASP A 709 10.64 11.22 -4.54
C ASP A 709 10.26 12.43 -5.39
N VAL A 710 10.91 12.64 -6.52
CA VAL A 710 10.57 13.71 -7.47
C VAL A 710 10.41 13.10 -8.85
N TYR A 711 9.27 13.33 -9.45
CA TYR A 711 8.96 12.98 -10.82
C TYR A 711 8.73 14.27 -11.62
N GLY A 712 9.26 14.36 -12.84
CA GLY A 712 9.05 15.52 -13.70
C GLY A 712 9.06 15.16 -15.18
N GLN A 713 8.23 15.89 -15.94
CA GLN A 713 8.19 15.88 -17.42
C GLN A 713 8.23 17.33 -17.94
N PRO A 714 9.38 18.03 -17.80
CA PRO A 714 9.48 19.43 -18.22
C PRO A 714 9.23 19.61 -19.72
N PHE A 715 9.58 18.60 -20.52
CA PHE A 715 9.39 18.58 -21.96
C PHE A 715 8.68 17.30 -22.41
N THR A 716 8.02 17.31 -23.53
CA THR A 716 7.33 16.13 -24.10
C THR A 716 8.30 15.00 -24.48
N TRP A 717 9.55 15.34 -24.75
CA TRP A 717 10.62 14.40 -25.12
C TRP A 717 11.47 13.93 -23.94
N LEU A 718 11.26 14.49 -22.71
CA LEU A 718 12.09 14.20 -21.53
C LEU A 718 11.19 14.04 -20.31
N ASP A 719 11.28 12.90 -19.65
CA ASP A 719 10.83 12.73 -18.29
C ASP A 719 11.90 12.08 -17.43
N TRP A 720 11.81 12.33 -16.13
CA TRP A 720 12.77 11.84 -15.17
C TRP A 720 12.11 11.56 -13.83
N PHE A 721 12.72 10.64 -13.10
CA PHE A 721 12.39 10.32 -11.71
C PHE A 721 13.69 10.30 -10.91
N TYR A 722 13.68 10.91 -9.74
CA TYR A 722 14.76 10.83 -8.78
C TYR A 722 14.22 10.56 -7.39
N GLN A 723 14.83 9.63 -6.71
CA GLN A 723 14.57 9.32 -5.30
C GLN A 723 15.87 9.34 -4.53
N ILE A 724 15.85 9.98 -3.37
CA ILE A 724 16.87 9.87 -2.35
C ILE A 724 16.23 9.33 -1.09
N SER A 725 16.86 8.36 -0.45
CA SER A 725 16.43 7.82 0.83
C SER A 725 17.61 7.77 1.79
N TYR A 726 17.34 8.14 3.03
CA TYR A 726 18.25 7.99 4.16
C TYR A 726 17.57 7.16 5.23
N GLY A 727 18.25 6.14 5.73
CA GLY A 727 17.79 5.32 6.83
C GLY A 727 18.85 5.16 7.89
N PHE A 728 18.46 5.00 9.12
CA PHE A 728 19.33 4.53 10.18
C PHE A 728 18.62 3.53 11.09
N SER A 729 19.39 2.67 11.72
CA SER A 729 18.95 1.85 12.85
C SER A 729 19.95 1.97 13.99
N SER A 730 19.48 2.04 15.23
CA SER A 730 20.34 2.03 16.39
C SER A 730 19.88 1.05 17.43
N LEU A 731 20.83 0.48 18.12
CA LEU A 731 20.66 -0.41 19.28
C LEU A 731 21.53 0.10 20.41
N GLU A 732 20.94 0.18 21.59
CA GLU A 732 21.60 0.54 22.86
C GLU A 732 21.04 -0.39 23.95
N SER A 733 21.87 -0.95 24.80
CA SER A 733 21.41 -1.83 25.88
C SER A 733 22.31 -1.71 27.13
N ASP A 734 21.90 -2.34 28.21
CA ASP A 734 22.68 -2.39 29.46
C ASP A 734 24.05 -3.08 29.28
N ILE A 735 24.22 -3.86 28.20
CA ILE A 735 25.43 -4.68 27.92
C ILE A 735 26.15 -4.24 26.65
N GLN A 736 25.59 -3.30 25.87
CA GLN A 736 26.13 -2.83 24.58
C GLN A 736 25.98 -1.34 24.49
N GLU A 737 27.11 -0.65 24.23
CA GLU A 737 27.08 0.78 23.91
C GLU A 737 26.26 1.03 22.65
N LYS A 738 25.71 2.24 22.54
CA LYS A 738 24.93 2.65 21.41
C LYS A 738 25.69 2.47 20.09
N GLU A 739 25.18 1.61 19.25
CA GLU A 739 25.62 1.42 17.88
C GLU A 739 24.58 1.99 16.92
N VAL A 740 25.02 2.77 15.93
CA VAL A 740 24.17 3.35 14.89
C VAL A 740 24.69 2.86 13.56
N LEU A 741 23.82 2.39 12.71
CA LEU A 741 24.11 1.97 11.33
C LEU A 741 23.25 2.80 10.39
N ASP A 742 23.88 3.49 9.44
CA ASP A 742 23.18 4.29 8.46
C ASP A 742 23.21 3.69 7.06
N ASN A 743 22.26 4.10 6.24
CA ASN A 743 22.19 3.71 4.86
C ASN A 743 21.66 4.84 3.98
N TRP A 744 22.23 4.96 2.79
CA TRP A 744 21.81 5.88 1.75
C TRP A 744 21.44 5.12 0.51
N GLN A 745 20.35 5.56 -0.13
CA GLN A 745 19.93 5.04 -1.41
C GLN A 745 19.58 6.20 -2.34
N HIS A 746 20.11 6.16 -3.55
CA HIS A 746 19.74 7.05 -4.64
C HIS A 746 19.24 6.21 -5.81
N THR A 747 18.10 6.58 -6.35
CA THR A 747 17.54 5.96 -7.54
C THR A 747 17.21 7.05 -8.54
N PHE A 748 17.67 6.91 -9.77
CA PHE A 748 17.27 7.80 -10.85
C PHE A 748 16.77 7.00 -12.05
N LYS A 749 15.86 7.58 -12.79
CA LYS A 749 15.38 7.07 -14.07
C LYS A 749 15.18 8.23 -15.01
N LEU A 750 15.76 8.13 -16.21
CA LEU A 750 15.67 9.12 -17.25
C LEU A 750 15.09 8.46 -18.50
N ASN A 751 14.05 9.05 -19.07
CA ASN A 751 13.47 8.63 -20.33
C ASN A 751 13.61 9.76 -21.34
N ILE A 752 14.29 9.48 -22.44
CA ILE A 752 14.49 10.40 -23.56
C ILE A 752 13.70 9.89 -24.76
N ILE A 753 12.84 10.72 -25.33
CA ILE A 753 11.94 10.40 -26.43
C ILE A 753 12.35 11.24 -27.65
N PRO A 754 13.44 10.86 -28.36
CA PRO A 754 13.94 11.64 -29.48
C PRO A 754 12.98 11.66 -30.68
N HIS A 755 12.14 10.67 -30.77
CA HIS A 755 11.06 10.53 -31.75
C HIS A 755 9.86 9.84 -31.11
N LYS A 756 8.63 10.16 -31.51
CA LYS A 756 7.38 9.57 -30.97
C LYS A 756 7.36 8.04 -30.88
N ASN A 757 8.16 7.35 -31.67
CA ASN A 757 8.23 5.90 -31.73
C ASN A 757 9.46 5.34 -31.00
N VAL A 758 10.38 6.16 -30.51
CA VAL A 758 11.63 5.69 -29.90
C VAL A 758 11.75 6.25 -28.49
N ILE A 759 11.96 5.36 -27.53
CA ILE A 759 12.21 5.73 -26.13
C ILE A 759 13.53 5.10 -25.70
N PHE A 760 14.44 5.93 -25.24
CA PHE A 760 15.66 5.52 -24.56
C PHE A 760 15.47 5.73 -23.05
N THR A 761 15.61 4.66 -22.27
CA THR A 761 15.54 4.69 -20.80
C THR A 761 16.90 4.38 -20.21
N LEU A 762 17.39 5.23 -19.32
CA LEU A 762 18.52 4.99 -18.45
C LEU A 762 18.04 5.01 -17.01
N SER A 763 18.40 4.01 -16.21
CA SER A 763 18.14 4.00 -14.77
C SER A 763 19.40 3.64 -14.01
N GLY A 764 19.55 4.17 -12.81
CA GLY A 764 20.66 3.90 -11.94
C GLY A 764 20.25 3.87 -10.49
N GLU A 765 20.95 3.07 -9.72
CA GLU A 765 20.77 2.88 -8.29
C GLU A 765 22.15 2.92 -7.64
N TYR A 766 22.27 3.73 -6.59
CA TYR A 766 23.44 3.77 -5.73
C TYR A 766 23.01 3.52 -4.30
N TYR A 767 23.71 2.61 -3.65
CA TYR A 767 23.51 2.24 -2.24
C TYR A 767 24.81 2.41 -1.50
N ARG A 768 24.74 2.99 -0.32
CA ARG A 768 25.85 3.06 0.64
C ARG A 768 25.33 2.61 1.99
N ASN A 769 25.82 1.46 2.47
CA ASN A 769 25.39 0.87 3.72
C ASN A 769 26.52 0.76 4.71
N GLU A 770 26.31 1.18 5.93
CA GLU A 770 27.23 0.94 7.03
C GLU A 770 27.11 -0.51 7.48
N MET A 771 28.21 -1.24 7.40
CA MET A 771 28.29 -2.66 7.79
C MET A 771 28.72 -2.83 9.25
N SER A 772 29.49 -1.88 9.76
CA SER A 772 29.89 -1.69 11.15
C SER A 772 30.39 -0.26 11.29
N LYS A 773 30.60 0.24 12.50
CA LYS A 773 30.97 1.62 12.77
C LYS A 773 32.06 2.14 11.81
N ASN A 774 31.71 3.11 10.97
CA ASN A 774 32.55 3.74 9.93
C ASN A 774 33.03 2.80 8.81
N VAL A 775 32.49 1.59 8.67
CA VAL A 775 32.82 0.66 7.57
C VAL A 775 31.64 0.57 6.63
N TYR A 776 31.80 1.08 5.42
CA TYR A 776 30.74 1.17 4.43
C TYR A 776 30.93 0.18 3.28
N LYS A 777 29.83 -0.31 2.73
CA LYS A 777 29.79 -1.05 1.47
C LYS A 777 28.92 -0.30 0.47
N ASP A 778 29.56 0.07 -0.63
CA ASP A 778 28.92 0.79 -1.74
C ASP A 778 28.48 -0.19 -2.84
N LEU A 779 27.35 0.09 -3.48
CA LEU A 779 26.89 -0.62 -4.66
C LEU A 779 26.36 0.38 -5.68
N LEU A 780 26.88 0.32 -6.90
CA LEU A 780 26.36 1.06 -8.04
C LEU A 780 25.81 0.09 -9.09
N MET A 781 24.60 0.31 -9.55
CA MET A 781 23.96 -0.43 -10.63
C MET A 781 23.37 0.54 -11.64
N ALA A 782 23.37 0.13 -12.91
CA ALA A 782 22.68 0.86 -13.96
C ALA A 782 22.05 -0.10 -14.97
N ASP A 783 20.90 0.29 -15.49
CA ASP A 783 20.20 -0.42 -16.56
C ASP A 783 19.94 0.53 -17.71
N THR A 784 19.90 -0.02 -18.92
CA THR A 784 19.49 0.72 -20.12
C THR A 784 18.45 -0.08 -20.91
N LYS A 785 17.52 0.65 -21.53
CA LYS A 785 16.49 0.06 -22.38
C LYS A 785 16.23 0.96 -23.57
N LEU A 786 16.26 0.40 -24.77
CA LEU A 786 15.82 1.03 -26.00
C LEU A 786 14.49 0.40 -26.44
N THR A 787 13.45 1.21 -26.58
CA THR A 787 12.12 0.75 -26.99
C THR A 787 11.75 1.40 -28.31
N TYR A 788 11.27 0.62 -29.27
CA TYR A 788 10.66 1.04 -30.51
C TYR A 788 9.19 0.70 -30.53
N LYS A 789 8.32 1.71 -30.71
CA LYS A 789 6.86 1.59 -30.77
C LYS A 789 6.39 1.60 -32.22
N TRP A 790 5.57 0.62 -32.59
CA TRP A 790 4.95 0.53 -33.90
C TRP A 790 3.49 0.13 -33.76
N LYS A 791 2.59 1.11 -33.89
CA LYS A 791 1.15 0.93 -33.63
C LYS A 791 0.91 0.34 -32.23
N ASP A 792 0.33 -0.87 -32.18
CA ASP A 792 0.01 -1.62 -30.94
C ASP A 792 1.17 -2.48 -30.44
N PHE A 793 2.32 -2.43 -31.12
CA PHE A 793 3.49 -3.23 -30.83
C PHE A 793 4.61 -2.39 -30.24
N GLU A 794 5.32 -2.95 -29.27
CA GLU A 794 6.56 -2.39 -28.73
C GLU A 794 7.65 -3.47 -28.78
N LEU A 795 8.75 -3.15 -29.41
CA LEU A 795 9.97 -3.96 -29.40
C LEU A 795 10.99 -3.27 -28.52
N TYR A 796 11.71 -4.01 -27.70
CA TYR A 796 12.74 -3.41 -26.88
C TYR A 796 13.93 -4.32 -26.65
N ILE A 797 15.10 -3.67 -26.47
CA ILE A 797 16.35 -4.28 -26.01
C ILE A 797 16.64 -3.67 -24.65
N LYS A 798 16.99 -4.51 -23.67
CA LYS A 798 17.27 -4.10 -22.30
C LYS A 798 18.54 -4.76 -21.81
N VAL A 799 19.40 -3.97 -21.18
CA VAL A 799 20.58 -4.47 -20.46
C VAL A 799 20.41 -4.08 -19.01
N ARG A 800 20.40 -5.07 -18.13
CA ARG A 800 20.35 -4.87 -16.68
C ARG A 800 21.74 -4.99 -16.09
N ASN A 801 22.00 -4.27 -15.01
CA ASN A 801 23.24 -4.30 -14.23
C ASN A 801 24.49 -4.18 -15.11
N LEU A 802 24.64 -3.02 -15.79
CA LEU A 802 25.75 -2.70 -16.71
C LEU A 802 27.13 -2.92 -16.08
N PHE A 803 27.27 -2.68 -14.77
CA PHE A 803 28.54 -2.83 -14.04
C PHE A 803 28.81 -4.26 -13.61
N ASN A 804 27.85 -5.18 -13.80
CA ASN A 804 27.95 -6.60 -13.44
C ASN A 804 28.28 -6.84 -11.95
N SER A 805 27.76 -6.01 -11.08
CA SER A 805 27.86 -6.22 -9.62
C SER A 805 27.14 -7.50 -9.22
N LYS A 806 27.72 -8.31 -8.32
CA LYS A 806 27.21 -9.67 -7.99
C LYS A 806 26.86 -9.84 -6.54
N GLU A 807 27.22 -8.89 -5.70
CA GLU A 807 27.04 -8.95 -4.25
C GLU A 807 26.52 -7.62 -3.72
N TYR A 808 25.71 -7.73 -2.67
CA TYR A 808 25.20 -6.60 -1.91
C TYR A 808 25.37 -6.85 -0.42
N GLY A 809 25.94 -5.89 0.30
CA GLY A 809 26.11 -5.95 1.75
C GLY A 809 25.11 -5.07 2.47
N TYR A 810 24.49 -5.60 3.50
CA TYR A 810 23.57 -4.89 4.37
C TYR A 810 23.67 -5.40 5.81
N ASN A 811 23.50 -4.51 6.78
CA ASN A 811 23.49 -4.86 8.20
C ASN A 811 22.20 -4.36 8.86
N VAL A 812 21.73 -5.10 9.87
CA VAL A 812 20.54 -4.76 10.65
C VAL A 812 20.73 -5.19 12.11
N HIS A 813 20.22 -4.36 13.00
CA HIS A 813 20.02 -4.74 14.39
C HIS A 813 18.64 -5.35 14.60
N ASN A 814 18.59 -6.46 15.33
CA ASN A 814 17.36 -7.12 15.72
C ASN A 814 17.51 -7.64 17.16
N GLU A 815 16.67 -7.13 18.09
CA GLU A 815 16.79 -7.41 19.52
C GLU A 815 18.23 -7.18 20.02
N LEU A 816 18.85 -8.18 20.66
CA LEU A 816 20.25 -8.16 21.08
C LEU A 816 21.19 -8.78 20.05
N THR A 817 20.90 -8.64 18.76
CA THR A 817 21.73 -9.18 17.68
C THR A 817 22.05 -8.13 16.62
N SER A 818 23.24 -8.24 16.04
CA SER A 818 23.61 -7.55 14.80
C SER A 818 23.84 -8.58 13.71
N ILE A 819 23.14 -8.44 12.58
CA ILE A 819 23.20 -9.38 11.48
C ILE A 819 23.73 -8.68 10.24
N SER A 820 24.96 -9.02 9.85
CA SER A 820 25.58 -8.61 8.58
C SER A 820 25.28 -9.67 7.52
N CYS A 821 24.75 -9.23 6.39
CA CYS A 821 24.42 -10.09 5.26
C CYS A 821 25.16 -9.64 4.00
N LEU A 822 25.84 -10.56 3.32
CA LEU A 822 26.29 -10.40 1.94
C LEU A 822 25.40 -11.28 1.06
N GLN A 823 24.53 -10.64 0.31
CA GLN A 823 23.57 -11.31 -0.53
C GLN A 823 24.04 -11.33 -1.98
N ARG A 824 23.92 -12.48 -2.64
CA ARG A 824 24.13 -12.57 -4.08
C ARG A 824 23.03 -11.83 -4.82
N ILE A 825 23.42 -10.99 -5.80
CA ILE A 825 22.51 -10.27 -6.69
C ILE A 825 22.65 -10.74 -8.13
N ARG A 826 21.63 -10.44 -8.94
CA ARG A 826 21.61 -10.78 -10.36
C ARG A 826 22.67 -9.96 -11.10
N GLY A 827 23.58 -10.63 -11.77
CA GLY A 827 24.65 -10.01 -12.58
C GLY A 827 24.09 -9.34 -13.84
N ARG A 828 24.95 -9.05 -14.81
CA ARG A 828 24.55 -8.45 -16.08
C ARG A 828 23.64 -9.38 -16.87
N GLU A 829 22.52 -8.84 -17.37
CA GLU A 829 21.51 -9.52 -18.15
C GLU A 829 21.26 -8.77 -19.46
N PHE A 830 21.14 -9.53 -20.56
CA PHE A 830 20.76 -9.02 -21.87
C PHE A 830 19.40 -9.60 -22.24
N LEU A 831 18.43 -8.74 -22.52
CA LEU A 831 17.06 -9.12 -22.76
C LEU A 831 16.54 -8.43 -24.01
N ILE A 832 15.76 -9.17 -24.82
CA ILE A 832 15.00 -8.65 -25.95
C ILE A 832 13.54 -8.98 -25.66
N GLY A 833 12.67 -8.01 -25.82
CA GLY A 833 11.26 -8.17 -25.51
C GLY A 833 10.35 -7.56 -26.55
N PHE A 834 9.16 -8.13 -26.57
CA PHE A 834 8.06 -7.76 -27.41
C PHE A 834 6.82 -7.57 -26.54
N ASN A 835 6.07 -6.49 -26.77
CA ASN A 835 4.81 -6.22 -26.10
C ASN A 835 3.76 -5.85 -27.14
N TRP A 836 2.62 -6.52 -27.09
CA TRP A 836 1.45 -6.24 -27.90
C TRP A 836 0.27 -5.86 -27.02
N LYS A 837 -0.46 -4.83 -27.41
CA LYS A 837 -1.66 -4.36 -26.70
C LYS A 837 -2.78 -4.13 -27.70
N LYS A 838 -3.97 -4.63 -27.36
CA LYS A 838 -5.19 -4.44 -28.15
C LYS A 838 -6.26 -3.78 -27.28
#